data_fb121e2f41859896e884e15ed89cb7c3
#
_entry.id   fb121e2f41859896e884e15ed89cb7c3
#
_cell.length_a   1.000
_cell.length_b   1.000
_cell.length_c   1.000
_cell.angle_alpha   90.00
_cell.angle_beta   90.00
_cell.angle_gamma   90.00
#
_symmetry.space_group_name_H-M   'P 1'
#
loop_
_entity.id
_entity.type
_entity.pdbx_description
1 polymer ?
#
loop_
_entity_poly.entity_id
_entity_poly.type
_entity_poly.pdbx_seq_one_letter_code
_entity_poly.pdbx_strand_id
1 'polypeptide(L)'
;MPKSASTEPGQDRPVAILAPAEFGGYPGPLRRAVPGNTLLRLLATTDAKQIGLLYLISSFFFFIAAGIEALLMRGELARPGMQFLSQEQYNQLFTSHGTIMMFLFATPLAFAFGNYLVPLQIGAPDVAFPRLNALAYWLYLFGGLMVLGSFISPAGAADFGWTAYPPLSQVEHTPGVGGNLWAIGLVLSGVGTILGSVNLITTTLTLRAPGMTMWRMPLFTWAMFITALMAIVVFPLLSATLLALLSDRVLDSHIYDAANGGPVLYQHLFWYFGHPEVYIVALPFFGIISEVLPVFSRKPLFGYKGMVLALWVIFFYSLNVWAHHMFATGQVLLPFFSATTFIIAVPTGVKFFNWIGTMWKGQLTFETPMLFAIGFLVTFLFGGLTGVLLASPPVDFHVHDTYFVVGHFHYVLFGTIVFAAFSGVYFWFPKMTGRLLDERIGKVHFWTMFVGFHTTFLVHHWLGNRGMPRRYADYLPQDGFTTLHTISTIGSFLLGASTLFFIYNIWKSWRFGAAVTVDDPWGYGNSLEWATTCPPPLRNFDRMPRIRSERPAFDAKYGILVADLGRDLPQRAAKPPQSVGEELHREKHLPEAPGVDGAHRGRAVASDQQTPQSGARPIEVPEPEQTRRPSFERTTEADENPLDSQRGEEAPPPWRHPGDEGEARAGN
;
A
#
# COMPACT_ATOMS: atom_id res chain seq x y z
N MET A 1 17.93 37.38 -48.69
CA MET A 1 18.80 37.42 -47.50
C MET A 1 17.91 37.55 -46.28
N PRO A 2 17.70 36.53 -45.47
CA PRO A 2 17.01 36.66 -44.19
C PRO A 2 18.02 36.96 -43.10
N LYS A 3 17.63 37.83 -42.17
CA LYS A 3 18.41 38.35 -41.06
C LYS A 3 18.69 37.23 -40.03
N SER A 4 19.94 37.15 -39.58
CA SER A 4 20.40 36.33 -38.48
C SER A 4 19.75 36.71 -37.16
N ALA A 5 19.11 35.76 -36.51
CA ALA A 5 18.68 35.91 -35.14
C ALA A 5 19.87 35.65 -34.21
N SER A 6 20.16 36.61 -33.35
CA SER A 6 21.16 36.52 -32.28
C SER A 6 20.76 35.52 -31.23
N THR A 7 21.59 34.51 -31.00
CA THR A 7 21.49 33.57 -29.89
C THR A 7 22.06 34.19 -28.62
N GLU A 8 21.23 34.34 -27.60
CA GLU A 8 21.70 34.65 -26.25
C GLU A 8 22.46 33.43 -25.66
N PRO A 9 23.57 33.65 -24.97
CA PRO A 9 24.33 32.58 -24.34
C PRO A 9 23.80 32.29 -22.94
N GLY A 10 23.56 31.02 -22.67
CA GLY A 10 23.70 30.51 -21.31
C GLY A 10 22.45 30.18 -20.54
N GLN A 11 21.90 29.02 -20.79
CA GLN A 11 21.40 28.15 -19.77
C GLN A 11 21.91 26.74 -20.06
N ASP A 12 22.91 26.29 -19.33
CA ASP A 12 23.40 24.91 -19.33
C ASP A 12 22.29 24.00 -18.80
N ARG A 13 21.36 23.60 -19.67
CA ARG A 13 20.48 22.48 -19.43
C ARG A 13 21.30 21.21 -19.66
N PRO A 14 21.24 20.21 -18.72
CA PRO A 14 21.92 18.94 -18.94
C PRO A 14 21.44 18.36 -20.28
N VAL A 15 22.38 18.09 -21.15
CA VAL A 15 22.16 17.63 -22.53
C VAL A 15 21.47 16.27 -22.48
N ALA A 16 20.25 16.19 -23.00
CA ALA A 16 19.61 14.92 -23.30
C ALA A 16 20.43 14.17 -24.35
N ILE A 17 20.89 12.98 -24.02
CA ILE A 17 21.89 12.24 -24.82
C ILE A 17 21.24 11.38 -25.91
N LEU A 18 19.92 11.32 -25.99
CA LEU A 18 19.22 10.59 -27.05
C LEU A 18 18.38 11.56 -27.90
N ALA A 19 18.65 11.59 -29.18
CA ALA A 19 17.81 12.31 -30.15
C ALA A 19 16.42 11.67 -30.24
N PRO A 20 15.35 12.44 -30.47
CA PRO A 20 13.98 11.93 -30.59
C PRO A 20 13.78 10.86 -31.69
N ALA A 21 14.69 10.77 -32.64
CA ALA A 21 14.64 9.83 -33.75
C ALA A 21 14.98 8.36 -33.37
N GLU A 22 15.59 8.12 -32.20
CA GLU A 22 15.92 6.75 -31.77
C GLU A 22 14.76 6.05 -31.04
N PHE A 23 13.72 6.74 -30.66
CA PHE A 23 12.41 6.14 -30.45
C PHE A 23 11.78 5.87 -31.80
N GLY A 24 12.34 4.88 -32.51
CA GLY A 24 11.78 4.36 -33.76
C GLY A 24 10.30 4.13 -33.56
N GLY A 25 9.52 4.93 -34.28
CA GLY A 25 8.11 5.06 -34.11
C GLY A 25 7.41 3.77 -33.69
N TYR A 26 7.04 3.67 -32.42
CA TYR A 26 5.83 2.98 -32.12
C TYR A 26 4.71 3.84 -32.71
N PRO A 27 4.12 3.44 -33.83
CA PRO A 27 2.86 4.02 -34.26
C PRO A 27 1.79 3.42 -33.31
N GLY A 28 1.83 3.83 -32.06
CA GLY A 28 0.65 3.66 -31.24
C GLY A 28 -0.50 4.30 -32.02
N PRO A 29 -1.67 3.66 -32.10
CA PRO A 29 -2.78 4.20 -32.85
C PRO A 29 -2.97 5.65 -32.44
N LEU A 30 -2.95 6.56 -33.45
CA LEU A 30 -3.22 7.97 -33.24
C LEU A 30 -4.53 8.04 -32.42
N ARG A 31 -4.46 8.44 -31.14
CA ARG A 31 -5.66 8.61 -30.34
C ARG A 31 -6.53 9.64 -31.05
N ARG A 32 -7.65 9.19 -31.60
CA ARG A 32 -8.66 10.11 -32.13
C ARG A 32 -9.10 10.97 -30.95
N ALA A 33 -9.05 12.29 -31.12
CA ALA A 33 -9.68 13.19 -30.16
C ALA A 33 -11.14 12.76 -30.02
N VAL A 34 -11.54 12.35 -28.81
CA VAL A 34 -12.94 12.00 -28.54
C VAL A 34 -13.75 13.29 -28.65
N PRO A 35 -14.67 13.40 -29.60
CA PRO A 35 -15.51 14.59 -29.72
C PRO A 35 -16.43 14.64 -28.48
N GLY A 36 -16.70 15.84 -27.99
CA GLY A 36 -17.62 16.03 -26.88
C GLY A 36 -17.11 17.02 -25.83
N ASN A 37 -17.93 17.24 -24.80
CA ASN A 37 -17.56 18.04 -23.65
C ASN A 37 -16.51 17.32 -22.77
N THR A 38 -15.95 18.02 -21.78
CA THR A 38 -14.90 17.49 -20.91
C THR A 38 -15.32 16.21 -20.20
N LEU A 39 -16.60 16.10 -19.78
CA LEU A 39 -17.13 14.92 -19.10
C LEU A 39 -17.12 13.69 -20.03
N LEU A 40 -17.66 13.81 -21.25
CA LEU A 40 -17.67 12.71 -22.22
C LEU A 40 -16.25 12.26 -22.58
N ARG A 41 -15.31 13.20 -22.70
CA ARG A 41 -13.90 12.87 -22.95
C ARG A 41 -13.28 12.10 -21.78
N LEU A 42 -13.61 12.45 -20.56
CA LEU A 42 -13.15 11.74 -19.36
C LEU A 42 -13.76 10.33 -19.28
N LEU A 43 -15.06 10.18 -19.50
CA LEU A 43 -15.77 8.90 -19.46
C LEU A 43 -15.32 7.93 -20.57
N ALA A 44 -14.93 8.45 -21.74
CA ALA A 44 -14.48 7.65 -22.89
C ALA A 44 -12.94 7.54 -22.99
N THR A 45 -12.22 7.96 -21.96
CA THR A 45 -10.74 7.96 -21.98
C THR A 45 -10.16 6.55 -22.02
N THR A 46 -9.05 6.39 -22.71
CA THR A 46 -8.20 5.20 -22.67
C THR A 46 -6.79 5.54 -22.17
N ASP A 47 -6.55 6.78 -21.74
CA ASP A 47 -5.27 7.24 -21.17
C ASP A 47 -5.09 6.66 -19.78
N ALA A 48 -3.99 5.93 -19.56
CA ALA A 48 -3.74 5.26 -18.29
C ALA A 48 -3.66 6.24 -17.11
N LYS A 49 -3.13 7.46 -17.30
CA LYS A 49 -3.07 8.47 -16.23
C LYS A 49 -4.47 8.96 -15.86
N GLN A 50 -5.34 9.19 -16.83
CA GLN A 50 -6.72 9.60 -16.56
C GLN A 50 -7.52 8.46 -15.93
N ILE A 51 -7.34 7.21 -16.39
CA ILE A 51 -7.96 6.04 -15.77
C ILE A 51 -7.44 5.86 -14.35
N GLY A 52 -6.15 6.05 -14.10
CA GLY A 52 -5.57 6.05 -12.76
C GLY A 52 -6.23 7.08 -11.84
N LEU A 53 -6.48 8.30 -12.33
CA LEU A 53 -7.20 9.33 -11.57
C LEU A 53 -8.68 8.96 -11.35
N LEU A 54 -9.35 8.33 -12.30
CA LEU A 54 -10.71 7.83 -12.12
C LEU A 54 -10.77 6.75 -11.02
N TYR A 55 -9.84 5.79 -11.03
CA TYR A 55 -9.70 4.82 -9.95
C TYR A 55 -9.43 5.50 -8.59
N LEU A 56 -8.55 6.49 -8.55
CA LEU A 56 -8.23 7.22 -7.33
C LEU A 56 -9.47 7.90 -6.72
N ILE A 57 -10.22 8.65 -7.55
CA ILE A 57 -11.41 9.38 -7.12
C ILE A 57 -12.51 8.42 -6.67
N SER A 58 -12.80 7.38 -7.45
CA SER A 58 -13.85 6.41 -7.11
C SER A 58 -13.47 5.56 -5.88
N SER A 59 -12.20 5.19 -5.72
CA SER A 59 -11.72 4.50 -4.51
C SER A 59 -11.91 5.36 -3.27
N PHE A 60 -11.60 6.67 -3.33
CA PHE A 60 -11.86 7.58 -2.20
C PHE A 60 -13.35 7.80 -1.94
N PHE A 61 -14.19 7.78 -2.96
CA PHE A 61 -15.65 7.78 -2.77
C PHE A 61 -16.10 6.56 -1.95
N PHE A 62 -15.66 5.36 -2.32
CA PHE A 62 -15.96 4.14 -1.58
C PHE A 62 -15.36 4.14 -0.17
N PHE A 63 -14.15 4.68 0.00
CA PHE A 63 -13.54 4.86 1.32
C PHE A 63 -14.39 5.73 2.26
N ILE A 64 -14.94 6.83 1.75
CA ILE A 64 -15.81 7.71 2.53
C ILE A 64 -17.13 7.00 2.86
N ALA A 65 -17.75 6.30 1.90
CA ALA A 65 -18.99 5.56 2.13
C ALA A 65 -18.81 4.52 3.24
N ALA A 66 -17.83 3.63 3.10
CA ALA A 66 -17.54 2.62 4.11
C ALA A 66 -17.01 3.20 5.43
N GLY A 67 -16.34 4.37 5.38
CA GLY A 67 -15.94 5.11 6.57
C GLY A 67 -17.13 5.61 7.39
N ILE A 68 -18.21 6.09 6.72
CA ILE A 68 -19.46 6.46 7.37
C ILE A 68 -20.13 5.24 8.01
N GLU A 69 -20.16 4.09 7.31
CA GLU A 69 -20.66 2.82 7.86
C GLU A 69 -19.91 2.45 9.15
N ALA A 70 -18.58 2.58 9.16
CA ALA A 70 -17.76 2.33 10.34
C ALA A 70 -18.09 3.28 11.51
N LEU A 71 -18.30 4.57 11.23
CA LEU A 71 -18.68 5.54 12.28
C LEU A 71 -20.06 5.25 12.89
N LEU A 72 -21.02 4.78 12.08
CA LEU A 72 -22.31 4.34 12.57
C LEU A 72 -22.17 3.13 13.50
N MET A 73 -21.43 2.10 13.09
CA MET A 73 -21.14 0.94 13.94
C MET A 73 -20.43 1.33 15.25
N ARG A 74 -19.50 2.27 15.19
CA ARG A 74 -18.79 2.75 16.40
C ARG A 74 -19.70 3.56 17.32
N GLY A 75 -20.61 4.37 16.73
CA GLY A 75 -21.63 5.08 17.48
C GLY A 75 -22.57 4.14 18.23
N GLU A 76 -23.02 3.06 17.57
CA GLU A 76 -23.85 2.01 18.15
C GLU A 76 -23.18 1.36 19.38
N LEU A 77 -21.93 0.97 19.25
CA LEU A 77 -21.17 0.30 20.31
C LEU A 77 -20.58 1.25 21.38
N ALA A 78 -20.88 2.54 21.36
CA ALA A 78 -20.36 3.47 22.35
C ALA A 78 -20.82 3.14 23.78
N ARG A 79 -22.00 2.54 23.92
CA ARG A 79 -22.64 2.14 25.17
C ARG A 79 -23.34 0.80 24.99
N PRO A 80 -23.56 0.03 26.06
CA PRO A 80 -24.36 -1.18 26.01
C PRO A 80 -25.83 -0.88 25.74
N GLY A 81 -26.53 -1.82 25.14
CA GLY A 81 -27.88 -1.71 24.64
C GLY A 81 -27.94 -1.13 23.22
N MET A 82 -28.95 -1.53 22.45
CA MET A 82 -29.16 -1.05 21.08
C MET A 82 -29.50 0.44 21.11
N GLN A 83 -28.72 1.28 20.41
CA GLN A 83 -28.86 2.74 20.44
C GLN A 83 -29.79 3.25 19.30
N PHE A 84 -29.45 2.95 18.05
CA PHE A 84 -30.18 3.48 16.89
C PHE A 84 -30.15 2.53 15.67
N LEU A 85 -29.34 1.46 15.68
CA LEU A 85 -29.30 0.45 14.64
C LEU A 85 -30.06 -0.81 15.10
N SER A 86 -30.81 -1.45 14.19
CA SER A 86 -31.23 -2.83 14.41
C SER A 86 -30.06 -3.80 14.22
N GLN A 87 -30.18 -5.05 14.72
CA GLN A 87 -29.17 -6.08 14.51
C GLN A 87 -28.92 -6.35 13.02
N GLU A 88 -29.98 -6.38 12.22
CA GLU A 88 -29.87 -6.57 10.76
C GLU A 88 -29.14 -5.40 10.09
N GLN A 89 -29.48 -4.16 10.45
CA GLN A 89 -28.79 -2.97 9.95
C GLN A 89 -27.30 -3.01 10.33
N TYR A 90 -26.98 -3.36 11.57
CA TYR A 90 -25.59 -3.51 11.99
C TYR A 90 -24.86 -4.59 11.17
N ASN A 91 -25.51 -5.76 10.92
CA ASN A 91 -24.95 -6.84 10.12
C ASN A 91 -24.71 -6.41 8.66
N GLN A 92 -25.62 -5.66 8.07
CA GLN A 92 -25.46 -5.08 6.74
C GLN A 92 -24.29 -4.10 6.70
N LEU A 93 -24.16 -3.22 7.71
CA LEU A 93 -23.08 -2.23 7.77
C LEU A 93 -21.70 -2.87 7.91
N PHE A 94 -21.49 -3.86 8.79
CA PHE A 94 -20.17 -4.48 8.88
C PHE A 94 -19.81 -5.34 7.66
N THR A 95 -20.81 -5.94 7.03
CA THR A 95 -20.64 -6.70 5.78
C THR A 95 -20.21 -5.77 4.64
N SER A 96 -20.95 -4.68 4.46
CA SER A 96 -20.67 -3.67 3.45
C SER A 96 -19.34 -2.96 3.70
N HIS A 97 -19.08 -2.50 4.92
CA HIS A 97 -17.81 -1.87 5.30
C HIS A 97 -16.61 -2.76 4.95
N GLY A 98 -16.61 -4.02 5.39
CA GLY A 98 -15.51 -4.95 5.12
C GLY A 98 -15.32 -5.19 3.62
N THR A 99 -16.41 -5.40 2.91
CA THR A 99 -16.41 -5.64 1.45
C THR A 99 -15.88 -4.43 0.69
N ILE A 100 -16.41 -3.24 0.97
CA ILE A 100 -16.02 -2.00 0.27
C ILE A 100 -14.54 -1.68 0.55
N MET A 101 -14.10 -1.78 1.81
CA MET A 101 -12.72 -1.43 2.17
C MET A 101 -11.69 -2.34 1.49
N MET A 102 -11.97 -3.63 1.33
CA MET A 102 -11.07 -4.57 0.68
C MET A 102 -11.12 -4.48 -0.84
N PHE A 103 -12.31 -4.64 -1.43
CA PHE A 103 -12.48 -4.86 -2.87
C PHE A 103 -12.72 -3.57 -3.67
N LEU A 104 -13.27 -2.51 -3.04
CA LEU A 104 -13.69 -1.31 -3.77
C LEU A 104 -12.85 -0.08 -3.41
N PHE A 105 -12.10 -0.14 -2.30
CA PHE A 105 -11.14 0.90 -1.92
C PHE A 105 -9.69 0.43 -2.09
N ALA A 106 -9.23 -0.58 -1.32
CA ALA A 106 -7.81 -0.92 -1.20
C ALA A 106 -7.20 -1.42 -2.52
N THR A 107 -7.81 -2.44 -3.12
CA THR A 107 -7.34 -3.03 -4.39
C THR A 107 -7.42 -2.02 -5.54
N PRO A 108 -8.54 -1.31 -5.79
CA PRO A 108 -8.61 -0.31 -6.86
C PRO A 108 -7.69 0.89 -6.65
N LEU A 109 -7.42 1.28 -5.41
CA LEU A 109 -6.47 2.33 -5.09
C LEU A 109 -5.04 1.94 -5.49
N ALA A 110 -4.63 0.68 -5.27
CA ALA A 110 -3.37 0.16 -5.77
C ALA A 110 -3.30 0.25 -7.31
N PHE A 111 -4.38 -0.12 -8.00
CA PHE A 111 -4.48 0.02 -9.46
C PHE A 111 -4.51 1.48 -9.92
N ALA A 112 -5.03 2.42 -9.13
CA ALA A 112 -4.95 3.85 -9.40
C ALA A 112 -3.49 4.31 -9.54
N PHE A 113 -2.68 4.02 -8.52
CA PHE A 113 -1.24 4.30 -8.55
C PHE A 113 -0.53 3.50 -9.65
N GLY A 114 -0.87 2.21 -9.83
CA GLY A 114 -0.29 1.35 -10.85
C GLY A 114 -0.48 1.90 -12.26
N ASN A 115 -1.70 2.29 -12.62
CA ASN A 115 -2.03 2.86 -13.93
C ASN A 115 -1.32 4.19 -14.18
N TYR A 116 -1.19 5.03 -13.15
CA TYR A 116 -0.55 6.32 -13.28
C TYR A 116 0.97 6.20 -13.33
N LEU A 117 1.57 5.41 -12.43
CA LEU A 117 3.01 5.44 -12.17
C LEU A 117 3.80 4.38 -12.93
N VAL A 118 3.27 3.15 -13.12
CA VAL A 118 4.05 2.08 -13.76
C VAL A 118 4.52 2.47 -15.15
N PRO A 119 3.67 3.02 -16.07
CA PRO A 119 4.17 3.46 -17.36
C PRO A 119 5.22 4.57 -17.25
N LEU A 120 5.05 5.51 -16.33
CA LEU A 120 6.03 6.58 -16.08
C LEU A 120 7.36 6.01 -15.56
N GLN A 121 7.32 5.11 -14.58
CA GLN A 121 8.51 4.54 -13.96
C GLN A 121 9.34 3.67 -14.89
N ILE A 122 8.71 2.99 -15.85
CA ILE A 122 9.42 2.17 -16.84
C ILE A 122 9.70 2.88 -18.16
N GLY A 123 9.24 4.13 -18.31
CA GLY A 123 9.41 4.92 -19.53
C GLY A 123 8.50 4.49 -20.68
N ALA A 124 7.38 3.81 -20.40
CA ALA A 124 6.38 3.47 -21.40
C ALA A 124 5.50 4.69 -21.74
N PRO A 125 5.05 4.84 -23.00
CA PRO A 125 4.17 5.94 -23.38
C PRO A 125 2.73 5.80 -22.86
N ASP A 126 2.29 4.58 -22.58
CA ASP A 126 0.99 4.19 -22.04
C ASP A 126 1.04 2.72 -21.59
N VAL A 127 -0.08 2.16 -21.12
CA VAL A 127 -0.24 0.72 -20.88
C VAL A 127 -0.38 -0.07 -22.20
N ALA A 128 -0.12 -1.38 -22.16
CA ALA A 128 -0.13 -2.23 -23.35
C ALA A 128 -1.50 -2.33 -24.02
N PHE A 129 -2.58 -2.39 -23.23
CA PHE A 129 -3.95 -2.55 -23.71
C PHE A 129 -4.88 -1.44 -23.19
N PRO A 130 -4.83 -0.22 -23.77
CA PRO A 130 -5.58 0.92 -23.22
C PRO A 130 -7.10 0.74 -23.16
N ARG A 131 -7.70 0.03 -24.15
CA ARG A 131 -9.15 -0.26 -24.14
C ARG A 131 -9.53 -1.29 -23.07
N LEU A 132 -8.70 -2.30 -22.87
CA LEU A 132 -8.89 -3.29 -21.81
C LEU A 132 -8.80 -2.62 -20.44
N ASN A 133 -7.90 -1.65 -20.29
CA ASN A 133 -7.76 -0.84 -19.08
C ASN A 133 -9.04 -0.04 -18.76
N ALA A 134 -9.63 0.59 -19.77
CA ALA A 134 -10.90 1.28 -19.60
C ALA A 134 -12.04 0.32 -19.22
N LEU A 135 -12.13 -0.87 -19.85
CA LEU A 135 -13.11 -1.89 -19.50
C LEU A 135 -12.92 -2.35 -18.04
N ALA A 136 -11.69 -2.62 -17.61
CA ALA A 136 -11.38 -3.02 -16.23
C ALA A 136 -11.90 -2.00 -15.20
N TYR A 137 -11.71 -0.70 -15.46
CA TYR A 137 -12.24 0.37 -14.61
C TYR A 137 -13.77 0.35 -14.53
N TRP A 138 -14.46 0.21 -15.66
CA TRP A 138 -15.93 0.23 -15.67
C TRP A 138 -16.54 -0.99 -14.98
N LEU A 139 -15.94 -2.17 -15.14
CA LEU A 139 -16.37 -3.38 -14.43
C LEU A 139 -16.23 -3.19 -12.91
N TYR A 140 -15.11 -2.66 -12.46
CA TYR A 140 -14.92 -2.30 -11.05
C TYR A 140 -15.98 -1.31 -10.55
N LEU A 141 -16.16 -0.18 -11.24
CA LEU A 141 -17.08 0.87 -10.80
C LEU A 141 -18.52 0.37 -10.72
N PHE A 142 -19.02 -0.30 -11.78
CA PHE A 142 -20.38 -0.81 -11.78
C PHE A 142 -20.57 -1.96 -10.80
N GLY A 143 -19.59 -2.86 -10.65
CA GLY A 143 -19.60 -3.88 -9.60
C GLY A 143 -19.73 -3.27 -8.20
N GLY A 144 -18.94 -2.23 -7.92
CA GLY A 144 -18.99 -1.50 -6.65
C GLY A 144 -20.31 -0.78 -6.41
N LEU A 145 -20.86 -0.14 -7.46
CA LEU A 145 -22.17 0.52 -7.38
C LEU A 145 -23.31 -0.50 -7.16
N MET A 146 -23.20 -1.73 -7.67
CA MET A 146 -24.16 -2.80 -7.38
C MET A 146 -24.10 -3.21 -5.90
N VAL A 147 -22.90 -3.38 -5.33
CA VAL A 147 -22.73 -3.69 -3.90
C VAL A 147 -23.35 -2.58 -3.04
N LEU A 148 -22.97 -1.33 -3.27
CA LEU A 148 -23.49 -0.20 -2.49
C LEU A 148 -24.99 0.01 -2.74
N GLY A 149 -25.47 -0.15 -3.97
CA GLY A 149 -26.86 -0.01 -4.35
C GLY A 149 -27.77 -1.11 -3.77
N SER A 150 -27.22 -2.21 -3.27
CA SER A 150 -28.00 -3.29 -2.66
C SER A 150 -28.79 -2.83 -1.41
N PHE A 151 -28.37 -1.77 -0.73
CA PHE A 151 -29.12 -1.17 0.41
C PHE A 151 -30.51 -0.69 0.05
N ILE A 152 -30.77 -0.34 -1.22
CA ILE A 152 -32.12 0.08 -1.66
C ILE A 152 -33.03 -1.08 -2.03
N SER A 153 -32.56 -2.33 -1.94
CA SER A 153 -33.41 -3.50 -2.17
C SER A 153 -34.39 -3.70 -0.99
N PRO A 154 -35.54 -4.35 -1.19
CA PRO A 154 -36.54 -4.51 -0.13
C PRO A 154 -36.04 -5.19 1.15
N ALA A 155 -35.09 -6.14 1.02
CA ALA A 155 -34.49 -6.84 2.15
C ALA A 155 -33.14 -6.19 2.61
N GLY A 156 -32.76 -5.05 2.03
CA GLY A 156 -31.49 -4.39 2.32
C GLY A 156 -30.29 -5.06 1.65
N ALA A 157 -29.09 -4.72 2.12
CA ALA A 157 -27.83 -5.26 1.64
C ALA A 157 -27.56 -6.66 2.21
N ALA A 158 -26.47 -7.31 1.74
CA ALA A 158 -25.96 -8.53 2.35
C ALA A 158 -25.58 -8.31 3.82
N ASP A 159 -25.80 -9.29 4.69
CA ASP A 159 -25.62 -9.20 6.15
C ASP A 159 -24.78 -10.33 6.76
N PHE A 160 -24.19 -11.20 5.93
CA PHE A 160 -23.45 -12.40 6.30
C PHE A 160 -21.94 -12.20 6.52
N GLY A 161 -21.47 -10.97 6.51
CA GLY A 161 -20.03 -10.64 6.59
C GLY A 161 -19.32 -10.76 5.23
N TRP A 162 -18.20 -10.04 5.07
CA TRP A 162 -17.45 -10.00 3.81
C TRP A 162 -16.88 -11.35 3.36
N THR A 163 -16.76 -12.32 4.28
CA THR A 163 -16.30 -13.69 3.99
C THR A 163 -17.40 -14.59 3.42
N ALA A 164 -18.67 -14.21 3.60
CA ALA A 164 -19.86 -14.91 3.08
C ALA A 164 -19.92 -16.43 3.34
N TYR A 165 -19.64 -16.87 4.58
CA TYR A 165 -19.61 -18.27 4.91
C TYR A 165 -20.99 -18.94 4.83
N PRO A 166 -21.16 -20.05 4.06
CA PRO A 166 -22.30 -20.91 4.19
C PRO A 166 -22.36 -21.60 5.58
N PRO A 167 -23.55 -21.87 6.15
CA PRO A 167 -24.88 -21.67 5.56
C PRO A 167 -25.40 -20.24 5.70
N LEU A 168 -24.74 -19.35 6.46
CA LEU A 168 -25.24 -17.99 6.75
C LEU A 168 -25.47 -17.16 5.46
N SER A 169 -24.65 -17.37 4.42
CA SER A 169 -24.78 -16.69 3.13
C SER A 169 -25.78 -17.35 2.17
N GLN A 170 -26.36 -18.49 2.52
CA GLN A 170 -27.41 -19.16 1.73
C GLN A 170 -28.78 -18.47 1.92
N VAL A 171 -29.72 -18.78 1.05
CA VAL A 171 -31.04 -18.11 0.97
C VAL A 171 -31.90 -18.29 2.20
N GLU A 172 -31.74 -19.40 2.91
CA GLU A 172 -32.46 -19.71 4.15
C GLU A 172 -32.16 -18.74 5.29
N HIS A 173 -30.94 -18.19 5.34
CA HIS A 173 -30.48 -17.31 6.40
C HIS A 173 -30.41 -15.83 5.96
N THR A 174 -30.09 -15.60 4.70
CA THR A 174 -30.04 -14.27 4.08
C THR A 174 -30.94 -14.23 2.85
N PRO A 175 -32.26 -14.16 3.01
CA PRO A 175 -33.18 -14.07 1.89
C PRO A 175 -33.07 -12.73 1.16
N GLY A 176 -33.55 -12.70 -0.08
CA GLY A 176 -33.58 -11.48 -0.88
C GLY A 176 -32.39 -11.30 -1.81
N VAL A 177 -32.46 -10.20 -2.58
CA VAL A 177 -31.51 -9.96 -3.68
C VAL A 177 -30.19 -9.30 -3.24
N GLY A 178 -30.11 -8.79 -2.01
CA GLY A 178 -28.92 -8.10 -1.52
C GLY A 178 -27.65 -8.95 -1.57
N GLY A 179 -27.76 -10.24 -1.13
CA GLY A 179 -26.65 -11.19 -1.24
C GLY A 179 -26.28 -11.54 -2.68
N ASN A 180 -27.25 -11.58 -3.59
CA ASN A 180 -27.00 -11.83 -5.02
C ASN A 180 -26.27 -10.65 -5.67
N LEU A 181 -26.71 -9.41 -5.38
CA LEU A 181 -26.06 -8.20 -5.87
C LEU A 181 -24.62 -8.06 -5.33
N TRP A 182 -24.40 -8.44 -4.06
CA TRP A 182 -23.08 -8.52 -3.47
C TRP A 182 -22.17 -9.49 -4.24
N ALA A 183 -22.62 -10.73 -4.50
CA ALA A 183 -21.85 -11.73 -5.21
C ALA A 183 -21.53 -11.31 -6.65
N ILE A 184 -22.54 -10.85 -7.41
CA ILE A 184 -22.37 -10.40 -8.80
C ILE A 184 -21.43 -9.18 -8.85
N GLY A 185 -21.64 -8.20 -7.94
CA GLY A 185 -20.81 -6.99 -7.88
C GLY A 185 -19.33 -7.31 -7.63
N LEU A 186 -19.03 -8.26 -6.74
CA LEU A 186 -17.66 -8.71 -6.50
C LEU A 186 -17.08 -9.51 -7.67
N VAL A 187 -17.85 -10.35 -8.33
CA VAL A 187 -17.40 -11.06 -9.55
C VAL A 187 -17.02 -10.05 -10.63
N LEU A 188 -17.86 -9.04 -10.89
CA LEU A 188 -17.56 -7.99 -11.87
C LEU A 188 -16.28 -7.23 -11.52
N SER A 189 -16.13 -6.79 -10.26
CA SER A 189 -14.93 -6.11 -9.78
C SER A 189 -13.69 -7.02 -9.90
N GLY A 190 -13.83 -8.30 -9.56
CA GLY A 190 -12.77 -9.31 -9.69
C GLY A 190 -12.31 -9.52 -11.14
N VAL A 191 -13.25 -9.61 -12.08
CA VAL A 191 -12.92 -9.67 -13.53
C VAL A 191 -12.20 -8.40 -13.95
N GLY A 192 -12.62 -7.22 -13.50
CA GLY A 192 -11.90 -5.97 -13.71
C GLY A 192 -10.45 -6.03 -13.21
N THR A 193 -10.23 -6.58 -12.02
CA THR A 193 -8.88 -6.77 -11.44
C THR A 193 -8.03 -7.73 -12.27
N ILE A 194 -8.58 -8.84 -12.76
CA ILE A 194 -7.88 -9.77 -13.65
C ILE A 194 -7.43 -9.06 -14.94
N LEU A 195 -8.34 -8.33 -15.60
CA LEU A 195 -8.03 -7.61 -16.85
C LEU A 195 -6.97 -6.54 -16.66
N GLY A 196 -7.05 -5.77 -15.57
CA GLY A 196 -6.04 -4.78 -15.18
C GLY A 196 -4.68 -5.43 -14.90
N SER A 197 -4.67 -6.60 -14.27
CA SER A 197 -3.45 -7.35 -13.96
C SER A 197 -2.76 -7.86 -15.23
N VAL A 198 -3.50 -8.45 -16.15
CA VAL A 198 -2.96 -8.85 -17.48
C VAL A 198 -2.32 -7.65 -18.19
N ASN A 199 -2.98 -6.50 -18.12
CA ASN A 199 -2.46 -5.28 -18.74
C ASN A 199 -1.17 -4.79 -18.09
N LEU A 200 -1.09 -4.72 -16.75
CA LEU A 200 0.11 -4.28 -16.03
C LEU A 200 1.29 -5.25 -16.23
N ILE A 201 1.05 -6.57 -16.23
CA ILE A 201 2.08 -7.57 -16.52
C ILE A 201 2.65 -7.35 -17.92
N THR A 202 1.78 -7.27 -18.93
CA THR A 202 2.21 -7.08 -20.31
C THR A 202 2.94 -5.75 -20.48
N THR A 203 2.44 -4.67 -19.92
CA THR A 203 3.08 -3.35 -19.93
C THR A 203 4.49 -3.42 -19.36
N THR A 204 4.63 -4.04 -18.17
CA THR A 204 5.93 -4.15 -17.49
C THR A 204 6.92 -5.02 -18.26
N LEU A 205 6.47 -6.09 -18.90
CA LEU A 205 7.36 -7.00 -19.63
C LEU A 205 7.77 -6.48 -21.01
N THR A 206 6.86 -5.77 -21.72
CA THR A 206 7.04 -5.49 -23.16
C THR A 206 7.34 -4.03 -23.49
N LEU A 207 6.98 -3.06 -22.62
CA LEU A 207 7.03 -1.63 -22.93
C LEU A 207 8.11 -0.85 -22.17
N ARG A 208 9.03 -1.53 -21.48
CA ARG A 208 10.14 -0.85 -20.81
C ARG A 208 11.02 -0.09 -21.81
N ALA A 209 11.37 1.15 -21.47
CA ALA A 209 12.28 1.96 -22.25
C ALA A 209 13.66 1.30 -22.41
N PRO A 210 14.41 1.59 -23.48
CA PRO A 210 15.77 1.10 -23.65
C PRO A 210 16.66 1.43 -22.45
N GLY A 211 17.35 0.41 -21.93
CA GLY A 211 18.15 0.51 -20.71
C GLY A 211 17.40 0.21 -19.42
N MET A 212 16.07 0.22 -19.39
CA MET A 212 15.26 -0.18 -18.24
C MET A 212 15.17 -1.71 -18.16
N THR A 213 16.21 -2.33 -17.61
CA THR A 213 16.17 -3.78 -17.30
C THR A 213 15.30 -4.05 -16.08
N MET A 214 14.92 -5.33 -15.85
CA MET A 214 14.16 -5.70 -14.65
C MET A 214 14.84 -5.19 -13.35
N TRP A 215 16.16 -5.37 -13.23
CA TRP A 215 16.96 -4.94 -12.08
C TRP A 215 17.20 -3.43 -11.97
N ARG A 216 16.62 -2.63 -12.86
CA ARG A 216 16.62 -1.16 -12.80
C ARG A 216 15.24 -0.58 -12.56
N MET A 217 14.20 -1.44 -12.50
CA MET A 217 12.84 -0.98 -12.20
C MET A 217 12.75 -0.49 -10.76
N PRO A 218 12.00 0.60 -10.50
CA PRO A 218 11.65 1.04 -9.16
C PRO A 218 10.93 -0.05 -8.37
N LEU A 219 11.04 0.00 -7.04
CA LEU A 219 10.44 -1.04 -6.20
C LEU A 219 8.91 -1.03 -6.23
N PHE A 220 8.30 0.14 -6.44
CA PHE A 220 6.86 0.23 -6.66
C PHE A 220 6.43 -0.55 -7.93
N THR A 221 7.16 -0.41 -9.04
CA THR A 221 6.88 -1.20 -10.25
C THR A 221 7.03 -2.70 -10.01
N TRP A 222 8.05 -3.16 -9.26
CA TRP A 222 8.19 -4.55 -8.85
C TRP A 222 7.01 -5.02 -8.01
N ALA A 223 6.59 -4.22 -7.03
CA ALA A 223 5.45 -4.54 -6.18
C ALA A 223 4.16 -4.68 -7.00
N MET A 224 3.87 -3.75 -7.91
CA MET A 224 2.72 -3.83 -8.81
C MET A 224 2.78 -5.03 -9.76
N PHE A 225 3.95 -5.37 -10.28
CA PHE A 225 4.14 -6.53 -11.16
C PHE A 225 3.83 -7.84 -10.43
N ILE A 226 4.38 -8.01 -9.22
CA ILE A 226 4.14 -9.20 -8.39
C ILE A 226 2.69 -9.26 -7.92
N THR A 227 2.10 -8.13 -7.54
CA THR A 227 0.66 -8.02 -7.20
C THR A 227 -0.21 -8.47 -8.36
N ALA A 228 0.09 -8.03 -9.58
CA ALA A 228 -0.65 -8.44 -10.77
C ALA A 228 -0.53 -9.94 -11.06
N LEU A 229 0.67 -10.53 -10.88
CA LEU A 229 0.87 -11.98 -10.98
C LEU A 229 0.04 -12.74 -9.94
N MET A 230 0.00 -12.26 -8.69
CA MET A 230 -0.79 -12.87 -7.64
C MET A 230 -2.28 -12.80 -7.96
N ALA A 231 -2.76 -11.64 -8.43
CA ALA A 231 -4.16 -11.42 -8.76
C ALA A 231 -4.67 -12.36 -9.87
N ILE A 232 -3.89 -12.59 -10.93
CA ILE A 232 -4.32 -13.53 -12.00
C ILE A 232 -4.39 -15.00 -11.54
N VAL A 233 -3.70 -15.35 -10.44
CA VAL A 233 -3.78 -16.70 -9.85
C VAL A 233 -5.04 -16.85 -9.00
N VAL A 234 -5.36 -15.85 -8.15
CA VAL A 234 -6.35 -16.06 -7.08
C VAL A 234 -7.74 -15.47 -7.36
N PHE A 235 -7.87 -14.39 -8.14
CA PHE A 235 -9.18 -13.81 -8.46
C PHE A 235 -10.08 -14.71 -9.32
N PRO A 236 -9.58 -15.53 -10.26
CA PRO A 236 -10.40 -16.52 -10.93
C PRO A 236 -11.03 -17.51 -9.95
N LEU A 237 -10.28 -17.94 -8.92
CA LEU A 237 -10.81 -18.85 -7.90
C LEU A 237 -11.89 -18.17 -7.06
N LEU A 238 -11.68 -16.92 -6.62
CA LEU A 238 -12.72 -16.16 -5.93
C LEU A 238 -13.98 -16.06 -6.79
N SER A 239 -13.83 -15.69 -8.07
CA SER A 239 -14.97 -15.56 -8.98
C SER A 239 -15.73 -16.89 -9.13
N ALA A 240 -15.03 -18.01 -9.26
CA ALA A 240 -15.65 -19.34 -9.31
C ALA A 240 -16.36 -19.68 -8.00
N THR A 241 -15.74 -19.38 -6.84
CA THR A 241 -16.33 -19.63 -5.52
C THR A 241 -17.62 -18.83 -5.32
N LEU A 242 -17.63 -17.55 -5.71
CA LEU A 242 -18.81 -16.69 -5.58
C LEU A 242 -19.91 -17.03 -6.59
N LEU A 243 -19.55 -17.48 -7.82
CA LEU A 243 -20.53 -17.96 -8.80
C LEU A 243 -21.18 -19.27 -8.35
N ALA A 244 -20.42 -20.16 -7.70
CA ALA A 244 -20.97 -21.37 -7.11
C ALA A 244 -21.94 -21.03 -5.94
N LEU A 245 -21.59 -20.07 -5.07
CA LEU A 245 -22.50 -19.58 -4.04
C LEU A 245 -23.76 -18.93 -4.65
N LEU A 246 -23.60 -18.14 -5.71
CA LEU A 246 -24.73 -17.55 -6.42
C LEU A 246 -25.64 -18.62 -7.06
N SER A 247 -25.04 -19.72 -7.58
CA SER A 247 -25.76 -20.86 -8.10
C SER A 247 -26.60 -21.54 -7.01
N ASP A 248 -26.04 -21.75 -5.80
CA ASP A 248 -26.80 -22.28 -4.67
C ASP A 248 -27.98 -21.36 -4.31
N ARG A 249 -27.78 -20.06 -4.32
CA ARG A 249 -28.81 -19.04 -3.96
C ARG A 249 -29.91 -18.87 -5.00
N VAL A 250 -29.62 -19.09 -6.30
CA VAL A 250 -30.55 -18.74 -7.40
C VAL A 250 -31.04 -19.97 -8.17
N LEU A 251 -30.22 -21.02 -8.27
CA LEU A 251 -30.46 -22.20 -9.07
C LEU A 251 -30.66 -23.49 -8.23
N ASP A 252 -30.60 -23.36 -6.89
CA ASP A 252 -30.80 -24.49 -5.96
C ASP A 252 -29.80 -25.65 -6.21
N SER A 253 -28.50 -25.30 -6.39
CA SER A 253 -27.50 -26.27 -6.85
C SER A 253 -26.83 -27.09 -5.74
N HIS A 254 -26.99 -26.73 -4.47
CA HIS A 254 -26.52 -27.47 -3.27
C HIS A 254 -25.02 -27.75 -3.20
N ILE A 255 -24.16 -26.88 -3.81
CA ILE A 255 -22.72 -27.09 -3.86
C ILE A 255 -22.11 -26.94 -2.45
N TYR A 256 -22.61 -25.99 -1.66
CA TYR A 256 -22.09 -25.66 -0.34
C TYR A 256 -22.98 -26.13 0.80
N ASP A 257 -23.85 -27.11 0.56
CA ASP A 257 -24.68 -27.69 1.60
C ASP A 257 -23.84 -28.33 2.72
N ALA A 258 -24.26 -28.12 3.96
CA ALA A 258 -23.58 -28.64 5.14
C ALA A 258 -23.48 -30.18 5.13
N ALA A 259 -24.49 -30.87 4.63
CA ALA A 259 -24.51 -32.34 4.50
C ALA A 259 -23.38 -32.88 3.60
N ASN A 260 -22.90 -32.09 2.66
CA ASN A 260 -21.85 -32.44 1.70
C ASN A 260 -20.46 -31.90 2.11
N GLY A 261 -20.31 -31.37 3.32
CA GLY A 261 -19.06 -30.71 3.76
C GLY A 261 -18.81 -29.35 3.09
N GLY A 262 -19.82 -28.76 2.46
CA GLY A 262 -19.75 -27.53 1.69
C GLY A 262 -19.22 -26.31 2.44
N PRO A 263 -19.55 -26.06 3.72
CA PRO A 263 -19.01 -24.92 4.46
C PRO A 263 -17.48 -24.93 4.60
N VAL A 264 -16.87 -26.11 4.79
CA VAL A 264 -15.40 -26.25 4.87
C VAL A 264 -14.78 -26.07 3.48
N LEU A 265 -15.39 -26.66 2.45
CA LEU A 265 -14.95 -26.45 1.06
C LEU A 265 -14.95 -24.98 0.68
N TYR A 266 -16.06 -24.26 0.99
CA TYR A 266 -16.16 -22.82 0.75
C TYR A 266 -15.03 -22.06 1.44
N GLN A 267 -14.78 -22.33 2.73
CA GLN A 267 -13.74 -21.64 3.50
C GLN A 267 -12.36 -21.89 2.90
N HIS A 268 -12.01 -23.09 2.46
CA HIS A 268 -10.73 -23.37 1.80
C HIS A 268 -10.59 -22.61 0.47
N LEU A 269 -11.62 -22.62 -0.38
CA LEU A 269 -11.62 -21.91 -1.65
C LEU A 269 -11.55 -20.40 -1.46
N PHE A 270 -12.34 -19.87 -0.50
CA PHE A 270 -12.34 -18.46 -0.18
C PHE A 270 -10.99 -17.99 0.37
N TRP A 271 -10.39 -18.72 1.34
CA TRP A 271 -9.15 -18.28 1.97
C TRP A 271 -7.91 -18.52 1.12
N TYR A 272 -7.94 -19.49 0.20
CA TYR A 272 -6.89 -19.60 -0.82
C TYR A 272 -6.79 -18.33 -1.69
N PHE A 273 -7.91 -17.63 -1.87
CA PHE A 273 -7.92 -16.26 -2.37
C PHE A 273 -7.63 -15.26 -1.25
N GLY A 274 -8.31 -15.36 -0.10
CA GLY A 274 -8.40 -14.30 0.91
C GLY A 274 -7.07 -13.94 1.57
N HIS A 275 -6.15 -14.89 1.78
CA HIS A 275 -4.84 -14.56 2.30
C HIS A 275 -3.94 -13.89 1.23
N PRO A 276 -3.79 -14.41 0.01
CA PRO A 276 -3.11 -13.64 -1.05
C PRO A 276 -3.71 -12.25 -1.29
N GLU A 277 -5.02 -12.07 -1.12
CA GLU A 277 -5.66 -10.75 -1.24
C GLU A 277 -5.05 -9.73 -0.28
N VAL A 278 -4.78 -10.08 0.98
CA VAL A 278 -4.17 -9.13 1.93
C VAL A 278 -2.77 -8.72 1.50
N TYR A 279 -2.04 -9.58 0.77
CA TYR A 279 -0.75 -9.21 0.17
C TYR A 279 -0.93 -8.45 -1.16
N ILE A 280 -1.96 -8.74 -1.96
CA ILE A 280 -2.32 -7.97 -3.15
C ILE A 280 -2.54 -6.50 -2.76
N VAL A 281 -3.24 -6.25 -1.65
CA VAL A 281 -3.44 -4.88 -1.17
C VAL A 281 -2.25 -4.32 -0.40
N ALA A 282 -1.34 -5.12 0.17
CA ALA A 282 -0.19 -4.62 0.94
C ALA A 282 1.03 -4.28 0.08
N LEU A 283 1.38 -5.14 -0.90
CA LEU A 283 2.63 -5.01 -1.65
C LEU A 283 2.78 -3.69 -2.41
N PRO A 284 1.74 -3.16 -3.11
CA PRO A 284 1.82 -1.85 -3.76
C PRO A 284 2.18 -0.73 -2.79
N PHE A 285 1.61 -0.76 -1.59
CA PHE A 285 1.84 0.26 -0.58
C PHE A 285 3.22 0.12 0.06
N PHE A 286 3.77 -1.08 0.19
CA PHE A 286 5.19 -1.30 0.47
C PHE A 286 6.08 -0.70 -0.62
N GLY A 287 5.65 -0.78 -1.88
CA GLY A 287 6.28 -0.11 -3.01
C GLY A 287 6.30 1.40 -2.84
N ILE A 288 5.16 2.02 -2.51
CA ILE A 288 5.06 3.48 -2.25
C ILE A 288 6.05 3.92 -1.17
N ILE A 289 6.07 3.24 -0.02
CA ILE A 289 7.00 3.57 1.07
C ILE A 289 8.46 3.45 0.64
N SER A 290 8.76 2.48 -0.22
CA SER A 290 10.11 2.25 -0.75
C SER A 290 10.56 3.34 -1.74
N GLU A 291 9.62 4.08 -2.36
CA GLU A 291 9.91 5.25 -3.19
C GLU A 291 10.02 6.55 -2.36
N VAL A 292 9.17 6.70 -1.32
CA VAL A 292 9.11 7.92 -0.51
C VAL A 292 10.32 8.03 0.43
N LEU A 293 10.62 6.96 1.20
CA LEU A 293 11.69 7.00 2.21
C LEU A 293 13.06 7.43 1.66
N PRO A 294 13.54 6.95 0.49
CA PRO A 294 14.81 7.38 -0.06
C PRO A 294 14.88 8.88 -0.38
N VAL A 295 13.78 9.45 -0.87
CA VAL A 295 13.71 10.86 -1.24
C VAL A 295 13.85 11.76 -0.02
N PHE A 296 13.09 11.52 1.04
CA PHE A 296 13.11 12.31 2.27
C PHE A 296 14.22 11.90 3.27
N SER A 297 14.94 10.82 2.97
CA SER A 297 16.19 10.47 3.66
C SER A 297 17.44 10.95 2.92
N ARG A 298 17.26 11.46 1.69
CA ARG A 298 18.33 11.87 0.76
C ARG A 298 19.38 10.77 0.56
N LYS A 299 18.91 9.51 0.46
CA LYS A 299 19.75 8.31 0.31
C LYS A 299 19.14 7.36 -0.72
N PRO A 300 19.96 6.53 -1.38
CA PRO A 300 19.42 5.40 -2.14
C PRO A 300 18.71 4.41 -1.21
N LEU A 301 17.77 3.65 -1.76
CA LEU A 301 17.11 2.56 -1.03
C LEU A 301 18.16 1.54 -0.60
N PHE A 302 18.22 1.25 0.71
CA PHE A 302 19.13 0.24 1.24
C PHE A 302 18.64 -1.16 0.87
N GLY A 303 19.57 -2.00 0.38
CA GLY A 303 19.27 -3.41 0.12
C GLY A 303 18.28 -3.68 -1.01
N TYR A 304 18.29 -2.90 -2.10
CA TYR A 304 17.34 -3.01 -3.23
C TYR A 304 17.11 -4.46 -3.69
N LYS A 305 18.18 -5.26 -3.93
CA LYS A 305 18.04 -6.66 -4.37
C LYS A 305 17.34 -7.54 -3.32
N GLY A 306 17.67 -7.33 -2.03
CA GLY A 306 17.00 -8.01 -0.91
C GLY A 306 15.54 -7.64 -0.83
N MET A 307 15.18 -6.37 -1.11
CA MET A 307 13.79 -5.91 -1.15
C MET A 307 12.99 -6.59 -2.28
N VAL A 308 13.59 -6.71 -3.49
CA VAL A 308 12.96 -7.43 -4.61
C VAL A 308 12.78 -8.91 -4.29
N LEU A 309 13.82 -9.56 -3.74
CA LEU A 309 13.74 -10.97 -3.35
C LEU A 309 12.65 -11.19 -2.28
N ALA A 310 12.56 -10.30 -1.29
CA ALA A 310 11.54 -10.38 -0.26
C ALA A 310 10.12 -10.30 -0.84
N LEU A 311 9.87 -9.47 -1.87
CA LEU A 311 8.57 -9.45 -2.56
C LEU A 311 8.23 -10.80 -3.20
N TRP A 312 9.20 -11.47 -3.86
CA TRP A 312 9.01 -12.78 -4.46
C TRP A 312 8.77 -13.87 -3.41
N VAL A 313 9.51 -13.84 -2.30
CA VAL A 313 9.30 -14.80 -1.21
C VAL A 313 7.91 -14.63 -0.59
N ILE A 314 7.44 -13.39 -0.38
CA ILE A 314 6.08 -13.13 0.06
C ILE A 314 5.05 -13.70 -0.94
N PHE A 315 5.25 -13.49 -2.24
CA PHE A 315 4.37 -14.05 -3.27
C PHE A 315 4.22 -15.56 -3.14
N PHE A 316 5.32 -16.31 -3.08
CA PHE A 316 5.28 -17.76 -2.99
C PHE A 316 4.66 -18.26 -1.67
N TYR A 317 5.03 -17.67 -0.54
CA TYR A 317 4.47 -18.08 0.74
C TYR A 317 3.01 -17.69 0.90
N SER A 318 2.55 -16.56 0.33
CA SER A 318 1.16 -16.15 0.42
C SER A 318 0.17 -17.19 -0.10
N LEU A 319 0.59 -18.00 -1.09
CA LEU A 319 -0.21 -19.09 -1.64
C LEU A 319 -0.19 -20.38 -0.78
N ASN A 320 0.56 -20.41 0.34
CA ASN A 320 0.76 -21.61 1.15
C ASN A 320 0.38 -21.44 2.63
N VAL A 321 -0.23 -20.31 3.02
CA VAL A 321 -0.53 -20.00 4.43
C VAL A 321 -2.01 -19.82 4.72
N TRP A 322 -2.90 -19.92 3.72
CA TRP A 322 -4.29 -19.48 3.80
C TRP A 322 -5.10 -20.08 4.95
N ALA A 323 -4.82 -21.33 5.36
CA ALA A 323 -5.66 -21.99 6.35
C ALA A 323 -5.37 -21.59 7.81
N HIS A 324 -4.46 -20.60 8.05
CA HIS A 324 -4.38 -19.98 9.36
C HIS A 324 -5.65 -19.17 9.71
N HIS A 325 -6.46 -18.79 8.70
CA HIS A 325 -7.79 -18.23 8.91
C HIS A 325 -8.83 -19.26 9.35
N MET A 326 -8.45 -20.54 9.45
CA MET A 326 -9.33 -21.68 9.71
C MET A 326 -8.85 -22.54 10.89
N PHE A 327 -7.95 -22.04 11.74
CA PHE A 327 -7.39 -22.83 12.84
C PHE A 327 -8.46 -23.39 13.78
N ALA A 328 -9.51 -22.61 14.07
CA ALA A 328 -10.61 -23.01 14.96
C ALA A 328 -11.62 -23.97 14.31
N THR A 329 -11.51 -24.29 13.01
CA THR A 329 -12.45 -25.22 12.33
C THR A 329 -12.17 -26.68 12.66
N GLY A 330 -10.98 -27.03 13.15
CA GLY A 330 -10.53 -28.41 13.34
C GLY A 330 -10.26 -29.20 12.04
N GLN A 331 -10.34 -28.56 10.88
CA GLN A 331 -10.25 -29.20 9.55
C GLN A 331 -8.98 -28.83 8.77
N VAL A 332 -7.93 -28.43 9.48
CA VAL A 332 -6.66 -27.97 8.85
C VAL A 332 -5.44 -28.61 9.52
N LEU A 333 -4.35 -28.76 8.76
CA LEU A 333 -3.08 -29.27 9.28
C LEU A 333 -2.36 -28.14 10.03
N LEU A 334 -2.69 -27.98 11.32
CA LEU A 334 -2.21 -26.88 12.18
C LEU A 334 -0.69 -26.68 12.14
N PRO A 335 0.18 -27.72 12.31
CA PRO A 335 1.64 -27.52 12.32
C PRO A 335 2.17 -26.93 11.01
N PHE A 336 1.63 -27.37 9.87
CA PHE A 336 2.06 -26.88 8.55
C PHE A 336 1.69 -25.42 8.37
N PHE A 337 0.41 -25.07 8.57
CA PHE A 337 -0.07 -23.69 8.35
C PHE A 337 0.47 -22.71 9.38
N SER A 338 0.72 -23.17 10.62
CA SER A 338 1.42 -22.36 11.63
C SER A 338 2.86 -22.09 11.21
N ALA A 339 3.64 -23.12 10.86
CA ALA A 339 5.04 -22.96 10.45
C ALA A 339 5.20 -22.05 9.22
N THR A 340 4.41 -22.27 8.16
CA THR A 340 4.47 -21.45 6.94
C THR A 340 4.08 -20.00 7.21
N THR A 341 3.13 -19.78 8.14
CA THR A 341 2.73 -18.43 8.58
C THR A 341 3.82 -17.72 9.38
N PHE A 342 4.57 -18.40 10.24
CA PHE A 342 5.74 -17.80 10.88
C PHE A 342 6.82 -17.46 9.88
N ILE A 343 7.06 -18.29 8.86
CA ILE A 343 8.10 -18.07 7.86
C ILE A 343 7.81 -16.81 7.00
N ILE A 344 6.54 -16.53 6.66
CA ILE A 344 6.20 -15.36 5.83
C ILE A 344 6.50 -14.02 6.53
N ALA A 345 6.64 -14.03 7.86
CA ALA A 345 7.07 -12.84 8.61
C ALA A 345 8.53 -12.45 8.32
N VAL A 346 9.39 -13.42 7.98
CA VAL A 346 10.84 -13.19 7.76
C VAL A 346 11.11 -12.22 6.59
N PRO A 347 10.60 -12.43 5.35
CA PRO A 347 10.83 -11.47 4.26
C PRO A 347 10.23 -10.11 4.55
N THR A 348 9.14 -10.02 5.31
CA THR A 348 8.58 -8.76 5.77
C THR A 348 9.53 -8.05 6.74
N GLY A 349 10.15 -8.78 7.67
CA GLY A 349 11.22 -8.26 8.55
C GLY A 349 12.41 -7.74 7.77
N VAL A 350 12.87 -8.45 6.72
CA VAL A 350 13.93 -7.96 5.82
C VAL A 350 13.58 -6.62 5.22
N LYS A 351 12.34 -6.44 4.72
CA LYS A 351 11.89 -5.15 4.18
C LYS A 351 11.91 -4.06 5.24
N PHE A 352 11.43 -4.37 6.43
CA PHE A 352 11.36 -3.43 7.54
C PHE A 352 12.75 -2.91 7.94
N PHE A 353 13.73 -3.81 8.10
CA PHE A 353 15.11 -3.44 8.39
C PHE A 353 15.75 -2.63 7.24
N ASN A 354 15.42 -2.91 6.00
CA ASN A 354 15.91 -2.14 4.85
C ASN A 354 15.34 -0.73 4.80
N TRP A 355 14.07 -0.52 5.20
CA TRP A 355 13.50 0.83 5.35
C TRP A 355 14.20 1.60 6.48
N ILE A 356 14.43 0.97 7.64
CA ILE A 356 15.23 1.58 8.71
C ILE A 356 16.65 1.89 8.23
N GLY A 357 17.31 0.94 7.53
CA GLY A 357 18.64 1.12 6.96
C GLY A 357 18.72 2.26 5.93
N THR A 358 17.61 2.52 5.20
CA THR A 358 17.51 3.66 4.30
C THR A 358 17.51 4.98 5.06
N MET A 359 16.78 5.07 6.17
CA MET A 359 16.75 6.27 7.02
C MET A 359 18.03 6.44 7.86
N TRP A 360 18.68 5.34 8.25
CA TRP A 360 19.87 5.35 9.10
C TRP A 360 21.01 6.18 8.48
N LYS A 361 21.50 7.16 9.23
CA LYS A 361 22.52 8.13 8.78
C LYS A 361 22.10 8.92 7.51
N GLY A 362 20.80 9.05 7.24
CA GLY A 362 20.26 9.92 6.20
C GLY A 362 20.09 11.36 6.69
N GLN A 363 19.92 12.27 5.74
CA GLN A 363 19.50 13.65 6.02
C GLN A 363 17.96 13.68 5.97
N LEU A 364 17.33 13.35 7.10
CA LEU A 364 15.88 13.23 7.18
C LEU A 364 15.21 14.59 7.09
N THR A 365 14.19 14.68 6.27
CA THR A 365 13.26 15.82 6.22
C THR A 365 11.84 15.32 6.46
N PHE A 366 11.03 16.13 7.15
CA PHE A 366 9.74 15.71 7.70
C PHE A 366 8.57 16.44 7.04
N GLU A 367 8.58 16.43 5.71
CA GLU A 367 7.41 16.82 4.91
C GLU A 367 6.29 15.79 5.09
N THR A 368 5.06 16.18 4.80
CA THR A 368 3.86 15.36 5.00
C THR A 368 3.99 13.94 4.45
N PRO A 369 4.54 13.69 3.23
CA PRO A 369 4.74 12.31 2.75
C PRO A 369 5.60 11.46 3.69
N MET A 370 6.67 12.04 4.22
CA MET A 370 7.58 11.34 5.15
C MET A 370 6.93 11.03 6.48
N LEU A 371 6.12 11.94 7.02
CA LEU A 371 5.38 11.71 8.26
C LEU A 371 4.43 10.51 8.11
N PHE A 372 3.68 10.44 7.02
CA PHE A 372 2.82 9.29 6.72
C PHE A 372 3.63 8.00 6.51
N ALA A 373 4.81 8.06 5.90
CA ALA A 373 5.69 6.90 5.74
C ALA A 373 6.22 6.40 7.10
N ILE A 374 6.56 7.28 8.03
CA ILE A 374 6.94 6.91 9.40
C ILE A 374 5.72 6.37 10.15
N GLY A 375 4.55 6.99 10.00
CA GLY A 375 3.30 6.50 10.56
C GLY A 375 3.01 5.06 10.11
N PHE A 376 3.18 4.76 8.82
CA PHE A 376 3.11 3.41 8.29
C PHE A 376 4.08 2.45 9.00
N LEU A 377 5.35 2.83 9.17
CA LEU A 377 6.32 1.96 9.85
C LEU A 377 5.90 1.62 11.29
N VAL A 378 5.40 2.60 12.03
CA VAL A 378 4.94 2.39 13.40
C VAL A 378 3.72 1.49 13.44
N THR A 379 2.69 1.80 12.67
CA THR A 379 1.42 1.04 12.66
C THR A 379 1.62 -0.37 12.14
N PHE A 380 2.34 -0.54 11.04
CA PHE A 380 2.59 -1.85 10.44
C PHE A 380 3.47 -2.75 11.33
N LEU A 381 4.42 -2.19 12.09
CA LEU A 381 5.20 -2.97 13.06
C LEU A 381 4.28 -3.61 14.11
N PHE A 382 3.37 -2.83 14.70
CA PHE A 382 2.40 -3.36 15.66
C PHE A 382 1.51 -4.44 15.04
N GLY A 383 0.97 -4.17 13.86
CA GLY A 383 0.14 -5.14 13.14
C GLY A 383 0.88 -6.44 12.80
N GLY A 384 2.14 -6.33 12.34
CA GLY A 384 2.98 -7.49 12.03
C GLY A 384 3.29 -8.33 13.27
N LEU A 385 3.61 -7.70 14.40
CA LEU A 385 3.88 -8.44 15.66
C LEU A 385 2.63 -9.16 16.18
N THR A 386 1.44 -8.53 16.12
CA THR A 386 0.19 -9.20 16.49
C THR A 386 -0.18 -10.32 15.53
N GLY A 387 0.19 -10.20 14.23
CA GLY A 387 0.08 -11.30 13.26
C GLY A 387 0.93 -12.50 13.60
N VAL A 388 2.18 -12.28 14.07
CA VAL A 388 3.05 -13.36 14.55
C VAL A 388 2.43 -14.06 15.77
N LEU A 389 1.78 -13.33 16.68
CA LEU A 389 1.03 -13.93 17.78
C LEU A 389 -0.11 -14.82 17.28
N LEU A 390 -0.90 -14.35 16.31
CA LEU A 390 -2.02 -15.11 15.72
C LEU A 390 -1.55 -16.32 14.88
N ALA A 391 -0.29 -16.35 14.42
CA ALA A 391 0.28 -17.52 13.75
C ALA A 391 0.42 -18.74 14.67
N SER A 392 0.34 -18.55 16.00
CA SER A 392 0.36 -19.60 17.00
C SER A 392 -1.06 -20.11 17.27
N PRO A 393 -1.41 -21.37 16.92
CA PRO A 393 -2.76 -21.89 17.12
C PRO A 393 -3.27 -21.77 18.56
N PRO A 394 -2.48 -22.03 19.63
CA PRO A 394 -2.97 -21.85 21.01
C PRO A 394 -3.36 -20.39 21.32
N VAL A 395 -2.66 -19.40 20.75
CA VAL A 395 -3.01 -17.99 20.92
C VAL A 395 -4.25 -17.67 20.12
N ASP A 396 -4.31 -18.13 18.84
CA ASP A 396 -5.47 -17.90 17.98
C ASP A 396 -6.75 -18.50 18.58
N PHE A 397 -6.71 -19.70 19.13
CA PHE A 397 -7.88 -20.30 19.81
C PHE A 397 -8.44 -19.44 20.94
N HIS A 398 -7.59 -18.67 21.62
CA HIS A 398 -8.04 -17.78 22.69
C HIS A 398 -8.68 -16.49 22.15
N VAL A 399 -8.20 -15.97 21.02
CA VAL A 399 -8.60 -14.66 20.50
C VAL A 399 -9.31 -14.72 19.14
N HIS A 400 -9.51 -15.92 18.58
CA HIS A 400 -10.19 -16.14 17.31
C HIS A 400 -11.59 -15.50 17.32
N ASP A 401 -11.96 -14.82 16.23
CA ASP A 401 -13.23 -14.11 16.09
C ASP A 401 -13.56 -13.10 17.22
N THR A 402 -12.54 -12.58 17.89
CA THR A 402 -12.67 -11.49 18.87
C THR A 402 -12.21 -10.13 18.31
N TYR A 403 -12.38 -9.09 19.12
CA TYR A 403 -11.85 -7.74 18.80
C TYR A 403 -10.31 -7.69 18.73
N PHE A 404 -9.59 -8.68 19.25
CA PHE A 404 -8.14 -8.78 19.04
C PHE A 404 -7.80 -8.90 17.55
N VAL A 405 -8.52 -9.75 16.83
CA VAL A 405 -8.39 -9.91 15.38
C VAL A 405 -8.76 -8.63 14.66
N VAL A 406 -9.79 -7.91 15.14
CA VAL A 406 -10.18 -6.59 14.58
C VAL A 406 -9.06 -5.57 14.76
N GLY A 407 -8.44 -5.51 15.94
CA GLY A 407 -7.27 -4.68 16.20
C GLY A 407 -6.14 -5.03 15.23
N HIS A 408 -5.76 -6.31 15.19
CA HIS A 408 -4.69 -6.80 14.32
C HIS A 408 -4.90 -6.40 12.86
N PHE A 409 -6.03 -6.76 12.25
CA PHE A 409 -6.19 -6.52 10.81
C PHE A 409 -6.34 -5.02 10.47
N HIS A 410 -6.83 -4.17 11.37
CA HIS A 410 -6.80 -2.73 11.13
C HIS A 410 -5.37 -2.16 11.18
N TYR A 411 -4.50 -2.69 12.05
CA TYR A 411 -3.10 -2.29 12.07
C TYR A 411 -2.35 -2.73 10.81
N VAL A 412 -2.64 -3.91 10.24
CA VAL A 412 -2.00 -4.36 8.99
C VAL A 412 -2.71 -3.84 7.73
N LEU A 413 -4.03 -3.57 7.74
CA LEU A 413 -4.76 -3.04 6.57
C LEU A 413 -4.78 -1.51 6.57
N PHE A 414 -5.45 -0.88 7.54
CA PHE A 414 -5.50 0.58 7.60
C PHE A 414 -4.10 1.17 7.81
N GLY A 415 -3.34 0.62 8.76
CA GLY A 415 -1.99 1.05 9.06
C GLY A 415 -1.03 0.92 7.88
N THR A 416 -1.23 -0.05 6.99
CA THR A 416 -0.44 -0.21 5.77
C THR A 416 -1.00 0.62 4.62
N ILE A 417 -2.26 0.37 4.27
CA ILE A 417 -2.85 0.89 3.03
C ILE A 417 -3.07 2.39 3.14
N VAL A 418 -3.78 2.82 4.19
CA VAL A 418 -4.23 4.21 4.28
C VAL A 418 -3.06 5.16 4.56
N PHE A 419 -2.15 4.81 5.48
CA PHE A 419 -0.97 5.64 5.74
C PHE A 419 -0.05 5.71 4.52
N ALA A 420 0.23 4.59 3.84
CA ALA A 420 1.06 4.61 2.65
C ALA A 420 0.37 5.27 1.46
N ALA A 421 -0.96 5.12 1.33
CA ALA A 421 -1.74 5.82 0.30
C ALA A 421 -1.65 7.33 0.44
N PHE A 422 -1.85 7.86 1.66
CA PHE A 422 -1.68 9.28 1.89
C PHE A 422 -0.24 9.73 1.70
N SER A 423 0.75 8.94 2.14
CA SER A 423 2.16 9.19 1.80
C SER A 423 2.34 9.36 0.28
N GLY A 424 1.80 8.43 -0.51
CA GLY A 424 1.86 8.46 -1.98
C GLY A 424 1.07 9.61 -2.60
N VAL A 425 -0.14 9.90 -2.11
CA VAL A 425 -0.95 11.02 -2.63
C VAL A 425 -0.22 12.34 -2.40
N TYR A 426 0.28 12.62 -1.20
CA TYR A 426 1.04 13.84 -0.92
C TYR A 426 2.33 13.90 -1.76
N PHE A 427 3.00 12.75 -1.97
CA PHE A 427 4.24 12.67 -2.73
C PHE A 427 4.04 12.91 -4.23
N TRP A 428 3.05 12.27 -4.85
CA TRP A 428 2.81 12.38 -6.29
C TRP A 428 1.73 13.39 -6.69
N PHE A 429 1.09 14.08 -5.73
CA PHE A 429 0.11 15.13 -6.06
C PHE A 429 0.67 16.19 -7.00
N PRO A 430 1.91 16.72 -6.80
CA PRO A 430 2.51 17.64 -7.75
C PRO A 430 2.67 17.04 -9.16
N LYS A 431 3.02 15.74 -9.24
CA LYS A 431 3.12 15.02 -10.52
C LYS A 431 1.77 14.86 -11.20
N MET A 432 0.71 14.64 -10.43
CA MET A 432 -0.65 14.44 -10.97
C MET A 432 -1.34 15.76 -11.36
N THR A 433 -1.08 16.84 -10.65
CA THR A 433 -1.87 18.07 -10.73
C THR A 433 -1.07 19.31 -11.14
N GLY A 434 0.27 19.28 -11.05
CA GLY A 434 1.12 20.44 -11.22
C GLY A 434 1.06 21.43 -10.05
N ARG A 435 0.56 21.04 -8.87
CA ARG A 435 0.45 21.87 -7.68
C ARG A 435 0.90 21.11 -6.42
N LEU A 436 1.41 21.86 -5.44
CA LEU A 436 1.75 21.32 -4.11
C LEU A 436 0.54 21.38 -3.17
N LEU A 437 0.38 20.35 -2.34
CA LEU A 437 -0.54 20.38 -1.19
C LEU A 437 0.03 21.27 -0.08
N ASP A 438 -0.86 21.87 0.73
CA ASP A 438 -0.46 22.70 1.88
C ASP A 438 0.11 21.82 3.00
N GLU A 439 1.38 22.05 3.34
CA GLU A 439 2.12 21.28 4.34
C GLU A 439 1.56 21.43 5.76
N ARG A 440 1.05 22.60 6.13
CA ARG A 440 0.51 22.81 7.49
C ARG A 440 -0.76 22.00 7.69
N ILE A 441 -1.65 22.03 6.71
CA ILE A 441 -2.88 21.24 6.75
C ILE A 441 -2.54 19.76 6.65
N GLY A 442 -1.55 19.38 5.83
CA GLY A 442 -1.05 18.01 5.72
C GLY A 442 -0.54 17.45 7.05
N LYS A 443 0.20 18.23 7.81
CA LYS A 443 0.68 17.83 9.15
C LYS A 443 -0.46 17.73 10.16
N VAL A 444 -1.44 18.61 10.13
CA VAL A 444 -2.64 18.51 10.97
C VAL A 444 -3.41 17.23 10.62
N HIS A 445 -3.62 16.94 9.33
CA HIS A 445 -4.22 15.70 8.86
C HIS A 445 -3.48 14.47 9.40
N PHE A 446 -2.14 14.42 9.25
CA PHE A 446 -1.35 13.30 9.75
C PHE A 446 -1.52 13.07 11.25
N TRP A 447 -1.30 14.09 12.07
CA TRP A 447 -1.36 13.92 13.53
C TRP A 447 -2.76 13.57 14.02
N THR A 448 -3.79 14.18 13.46
CA THR A 448 -5.19 13.86 13.81
C THR A 448 -5.52 12.40 13.44
N MET A 449 -5.10 11.95 12.25
CA MET A 449 -5.28 10.57 11.81
C MET A 449 -4.50 9.59 12.67
N PHE A 450 -3.22 9.87 12.95
CA PHE A 450 -2.35 8.98 13.71
C PHE A 450 -2.86 8.78 15.14
N VAL A 451 -3.23 9.86 15.83
CA VAL A 451 -3.80 9.77 17.17
C VAL A 451 -5.17 9.08 17.14
N GLY A 452 -6.05 9.45 16.22
CA GLY A 452 -7.38 8.83 16.06
C GLY A 452 -7.28 7.33 15.79
N PHE A 453 -6.34 6.91 14.93
CA PHE A 453 -6.11 5.50 14.62
C PHE A 453 -5.70 4.68 15.86
N HIS A 454 -4.68 5.13 16.58
CA HIS A 454 -4.21 4.41 17.76
C HIS A 454 -5.26 4.40 18.89
N THR A 455 -5.98 5.51 19.08
CA THR A 455 -7.06 5.57 20.08
C THR A 455 -8.20 4.61 19.72
N THR A 456 -8.48 4.41 18.42
CA THR A 456 -9.54 3.51 17.96
C THR A 456 -9.14 2.05 18.12
N PHE A 457 -7.99 1.64 17.54
CA PHE A 457 -7.71 0.23 17.30
C PHE A 457 -6.77 -0.40 18.33
N LEU A 458 -6.00 0.38 19.08
CA LEU A 458 -5.13 -0.20 20.10
C LEU A 458 -5.95 -0.89 21.20
N VAL A 459 -7.03 -0.27 21.64
CA VAL A 459 -7.91 -0.81 22.69
C VAL A 459 -8.66 -2.08 22.26
N HIS A 460 -8.80 -2.33 20.95
CA HIS A 460 -9.42 -3.55 20.44
C HIS A 460 -8.66 -4.82 20.84
N HIS A 461 -7.33 -4.75 21.00
CA HIS A 461 -6.54 -5.88 21.47
C HIS A 461 -6.93 -6.27 22.91
N TRP A 462 -7.18 -5.28 23.79
CA TRP A 462 -7.66 -5.53 25.15
C TRP A 462 -9.11 -6.02 25.19
N LEU A 463 -9.99 -5.43 24.35
CA LEU A 463 -11.38 -5.90 24.21
C LEU A 463 -11.40 -7.38 23.80
N GLY A 464 -10.62 -7.76 22.76
CA GLY A 464 -10.57 -9.14 22.30
C GLY A 464 -9.98 -10.10 23.31
N ASN A 465 -8.89 -9.71 23.98
CA ASN A 465 -8.27 -10.53 25.03
C ASN A 465 -9.18 -10.72 26.27
N ARG A 466 -10.16 -9.83 26.47
CA ARG A 466 -11.21 -9.97 27.47
C ARG A 466 -12.43 -10.75 26.98
N GLY A 467 -12.40 -11.24 25.73
CA GLY A 467 -13.45 -12.09 25.16
C GLY A 467 -14.56 -11.37 24.39
N MET A 468 -14.43 -10.05 24.11
CA MET A 468 -15.43 -9.38 23.26
C MET A 468 -15.41 -9.97 21.85
N PRO A 469 -16.53 -10.62 21.38
CA PRO A 469 -16.59 -11.17 20.05
C PRO A 469 -16.67 -10.05 18.99
N ARG A 470 -16.15 -10.28 17.78
CA ARG A 470 -16.36 -9.38 16.65
C ARG A 470 -17.76 -9.58 16.03
N ARG A 471 -18.25 -8.57 15.30
CA ARG A 471 -19.54 -8.60 14.57
C ARG A 471 -20.78 -8.64 15.45
N TYR A 472 -20.68 -8.29 16.72
CA TYR A 472 -21.81 -8.17 17.64
C TYR A 472 -22.27 -6.71 17.68
N ALA A 473 -23.59 -6.51 17.58
CA ALA A 473 -24.23 -5.19 17.59
C ALA A 473 -24.29 -4.59 18.99
N ASP A 474 -24.18 -5.42 20.04
CA ASP A 474 -24.38 -5.04 21.43
C ASP A 474 -23.53 -5.87 22.40
N TYR A 475 -23.45 -5.46 23.65
CA TYR A 475 -22.79 -6.12 24.76
C TYR A 475 -23.50 -5.77 26.07
N LEU A 476 -23.33 -6.59 27.14
CA LEU A 476 -23.99 -6.37 28.41
C LEU A 476 -23.22 -5.36 29.30
N PRO A 477 -23.90 -4.55 30.12
CA PRO A 477 -23.22 -3.61 31.02
C PRO A 477 -22.21 -4.27 31.97
N GLN A 478 -22.49 -5.51 32.42
CA GLN A 478 -21.62 -6.29 33.31
C GLN A 478 -20.37 -6.86 32.63
N ASP A 479 -20.28 -6.88 31.30
CA ASP A 479 -19.10 -7.39 30.59
C ASP A 479 -17.88 -6.47 30.77
N GLY A 480 -18.07 -5.25 31.24
CA GLY A 480 -16.99 -4.31 31.53
C GLY A 480 -16.30 -3.72 30.28
N PHE A 481 -16.93 -3.81 29.11
CA PHE A 481 -16.36 -3.34 27.84
C PHE A 481 -16.59 -1.85 27.57
N THR A 482 -17.53 -1.19 28.27
CA THR A 482 -18.04 0.16 27.99
C THR A 482 -16.92 1.21 27.87
N THR A 483 -15.98 1.22 28.82
CA THR A 483 -14.89 2.22 28.80
C THR A 483 -14.01 2.08 27.54
N LEU A 484 -13.65 0.84 27.17
CA LEU A 484 -12.82 0.59 25.99
C LEU A 484 -13.57 0.91 24.70
N HIS A 485 -14.87 0.60 24.61
CA HIS A 485 -15.70 0.96 23.49
C HIS A 485 -15.86 2.48 23.36
N THR A 486 -16.06 3.19 24.48
CA THR A 486 -16.14 4.67 24.47
C THR A 486 -14.85 5.30 23.97
N ILE A 487 -13.68 4.84 24.46
CA ILE A 487 -12.36 5.31 23.98
C ILE A 487 -12.23 5.06 22.48
N SER A 488 -12.54 3.84 22.03
CA SER A 488 -12.48 3.48 20.59
C SER A 488 -13.42 4.36 19.75
N THR A 489 -14.60 4.66 20.24
CA THR A 489 -15.58 5.52 19.54
C THR A 489 -15.07 6.95 19.42
N ILE A 490 -14.55 7.55 20.48
CA ILE A 490 -13.93 8.89 20.43
C ILE A 490 -12.79 8.90 19.40
N GLY A 491 -11.92 7.88 19.43
CA GLY A 491 -10.85 7.74 18.46
C GLY A 491 -11.34 7.65 17.02
N SER A 492 -12.41 6.90 16.77
CA SER A 492 -12.97 6.71 15.42
C SER A 492 -13.56 8.01 14.84
N PHE A 493 -14.23 8.82 15.64
CA PHE A 493 -14.73 10.13 15.20
C PHE A 493 -13.57 11.11 14.95
N LEU A 494 -12.48 11.06 15.74
CA LEU A 494 -11.27 11.83 15.47
C LEU A 494 -10.63 11.39 14.16
N LEU A 495 -10.57 10.07 13.91
CA LEU A 495 -10.08 9.48 12.67
C LEU A 495 -10.92 9.93 11.46
N GLY A 496 -12.26 9.88 11.58
CA GLY A 496 -13.17 10.41 10.55
C GLY A 496 -12.96 11.90 10.28
N ALA A 497 -12.81 12.70 11.34
CA ALA A 497 -12.57 14.14 11.23
C ALA A 497 -11.23 14.44 10.49
N SER A 498 -10.22 13.59 10.63
CA SER A 498 -8.95 13.75 9.92
C SER A 498 -9.13 13.79 8.39
N THR A 499 -10.06 13.02 7.85
CA THR A 499 -10.39 12.99 6.42
C THR A 499 -10.90 14.34 5.91
N LEU A 500 -11.59 15.12 6.75
CA LEU A 500 -12.06 16.46 6.38
C LEU A 500 -10.89 17.43 6.13
N PHE A 501 -9.82 17.33 6.93
CA PHE A 501 -8.60 18.13 6.68
C PHE A 501 -7.97 17.77 5.33
N PHE A 502 -7.96 16.50 4.97
CA PHE A 502 -7.47 16.07 3.67
C PHE A 502 -8.32 16.61 2.51
N ILE A 503 -9.64 16.47 2.58
CA ILE A 503 -10.58 16.97 1.57
C ILE A 503 -10.41 18.49 1.41
N TYR A 504 -10.34 19.22 2.53
CA TYR A 504 -10.12 20.66 2.52
C TYR A 504 -8.75 21.02 1.90
N ASN A 505 -7.68 20.26 2.22
CA ASN A 505 -6.36 20.48 1.65
C ASN A 505 -6.35 20.29 0.13
N ILE A 506 -6.99 19.22 -0.38
CA ILE A 506 -7.14 19.01 -1.83
C ILE A 506 -7.87 20.19 -2.47
N TRP A 507 -9.04 20.57 -1.94
CA TRP A 507 -9.83 21.68 -2.50
C TRP A 507 -9.05 22.99 -2.50
N LYS A 508 -8.42 23.36 -1.39
CA LYS A 508 -7.61 24.57 -1.26
C LYS A 508 -6.44 24.57 -2.23
N SER A 509 -5.70 23.47 -2.27
CA SER A 509 -4.47 23.39 -3.06
C SER A 509 -4.74 23.26 -4.55
N TRP A 510 -5.85 22.62 -4.94
CA TRP A 510 -6.31 22.62 -6.33
C TRP A 510 -6.60 24.03 -6.84
N ARG A 511 -7.19 24.91 -6.00
CA ARG A 511 -7.54 26.29 -6.36
C ARG A 511 -6.37 27.27 -6.20
N PHE A 512 -5.62 27.16 -5.12
CA PHE A 512 -4.70 28.19 -4.63
C PHE A 512 -3.29 27.64 -4.32
N GLY A 513 -3.03 26.35 -4.52
CA GLY A 513 -1.72 25.74 -4.25
C GLY A 513 -0.64 26.30 -5.17
N ALA A 514 0.60 26.31 -4.67
CA ALA A 514 1.76 26.73 -5.45
C ALA A 514 1.91 25.85 -6.71
N ALA A 515 2.07 26.50 -7.87
CA ALA A 515 2.31 25.79 -9.12
C ALA A 515 3.73 25.22 -9.13
N VAL A 516 3.86 24.00 -9.66
CA VAL A 516 5.13 23.31 -9.82
C VAL A 516 5.67 23.58 -11.22
N THR A 517 6.85 24.20 -11.29
CA THR A 517 7.51 24.59 -12.55
C THR A 517 8.72 23.72 -12.89
N VAL A 518 9.04 22.76 -12.03
CA VAL A 518 10.19 21.84 -12.16
C VAL A 518 9.72 20.39 -12.25
N ASP A 519 10.55 19.53 -12.85
CA ASP A 519 10.23 18.11 -13.01
C ASP A 519 10.17 17.35 -11.67
N ASP A 520 11.06 17.73 -10.74
CA ASP A 520 11.21 17.11 -9.42
C ASP A 520 11.16 18.20 -8.32
N PRO A 521 9.97 18.45 -7.75
CA PRO A 521 9.80 19.46 -6.71
C PRO A 521 10.42 19.06 -5.36
N TRP A 522 10.71 17.79 -5.15
CA TRP A 522 11.33 17.28 -3.92
C TRP A 522 12.87 17.39 -3.93
N GLY A 523 13.45 17.54 -5.12
CA GLY A 523 14.90 17.72 -5.30
C GLY A 523 15.72 16.43 -5.26
N TYR A 524 15.15 15.31 -4.82
CA TYR A 524 15.80 14.01 -4.64
C TYR A 524 15.07 12.85 -5.29
N GLY A 525 14.24 13.11 -6.30
CA GLY A 525 13.52 12.08 -7.04
C GLY A 525 14.49 11.07 -7.66
N ASN A 526 14.25 9.78 -7.44
CA ASN A 526 15.11 8.70 -7.91
C ASN A 526 14.62 8.11 -9.22
N SER A 527 13.35 7.75 -9.27
CA SER A 527 12.71 7.03 -10.37
C SER A 527 12.30 7.97 -11.51
N LEU A 528 12.04 7.36 -12.66
CA LEU A 528 11.98 8.04 -13.96
C LEU A 528 10.84 9.07 -14.07
N GLU A 529 9.76 8.93 -13.32
CA GLU A 529 8.67 9.92 -13.28
C GLU A 529 9.13 11.32 -12.86
N TRP A 530 10.25 11.42 -12.14
CA TRP A 530 10.83 12.71 -11.73
C TRP A 530 11.76 13.32 -12.78
N ALA A 531 11.85 12.70 -13.97
CA ALA A 531 12.59 13.24 -15.12
C ALA A 531 11.65 13.75 -16.25
N THR A 532 10.40 14.03 -15.94
CA THR A 532 9.41 14.62 -16.87
C THR A 532 8.58 15.66 -16.13
N THR A 533 7.89 16.53 -16.89
CA THR A 533 7.12 17.67 -16.36
C THR A 533 6.02 17.26 -15.34
N CYS A 534 5.58 18.23 -14.57
CA CYS A 534 4.47 18.14 -13.63
C CYS A 534 3.30 19.01 -14.08
N PRO A 535 2.19 18.48 -14.67
CA PRO A 535 1.92 17.08 -15.01
C PRO A 535 2.74 16.55 -16.20
N PRO A 536 2.85 15.22 -16.37
CA PRO A 536 3.51 14.61 -17.52
C PRO A 536 2.77 14.89 -18.83
N PRO A 537 3.48 14.97 -19.98
CA PRO A 537 2.86 15.08 -21.28
C PRO A 537 2.03 13.83 -21.63
N LEU A 538 1.25 13.89 -22.72
CA LEU A 538 0.34 12.81 -23.12
C LEU A 538 1.05 11.45 -23.25
N ARG A 539 2.26 11.43 -23.80
CA ARG A 539 3.09 10.22 -23.97
C ARG A 539 4.15 10.05 -22.88
N ASN A 540 3.94 10.63 -21.71
CA ASN A 540 4.77 10.55 -20.51
C ASN A 540 6.11 11.30 -20.60
N PHE A 541 6.81 11.26 -21.73
CA PHE A 541 8.12 11.90 -21.92
C PHE A 541 8.22 12.58 -23.27
N ASP A 542 8.63 13.84 -23.31
CA ASP A 542 9.05 14.51 -24.54
C ASP A 542 10.46 14.11 -24.93
N ARG A 543 11.31 13.85 -23.92
CA ARG A 543 12.68 13.34 -24.07
C ARG A 543 12.96 12.31 -22.99
N MET A 544 13.45 11.14 -23.40
CA MET A 544 13.80 10.08 -22.47
C MET A 544 15.24 10.25 -21.99
N PRO A 545 15.53 10.32 -20.68
CA PRO A 545 16.88 10.33 -20.17
C PRO A 545 17.56 8.96 -20.36
N ARG A 546 18.88 8.93 -20.40
CA ARG A 546 19.64 7.69 -20.48
C ARG A 546 19.52 6.91 -19.16
N ILE A 547 19.04 5.67 -19.23
CA ILE A 547 18.82 4.81 -18.07
C ILE A 547 20.02 3.90 -17.86
N ARG A 548 20.75 4.07 -16.74
CA ARG A 548 21.95 3.28 -16.40
C ARG A 548 21.87 2.60 -15.03
N SER A 549 21.02 3.10 -14.13
CA SER A 549 20.83 2.56 -12.78
C SER A 549 19.35 2.45 -12.43
N GLU A 550 19.05 2.03 -11.22
CA GLU A 550 17.71 2.04 -10.62
C GLU A 550 17.25 3.46 -10.21
N ARG A 551 18.10 4.49 -10.41
CA ARG A 551 17.84 5.88 -10.03
C ARG A 551 18.01 6.85 -11.21
N PRO A 552 17.34 6.63 -12.34
CA PRO A 552 17.64 7.33 -13.61
C PRO A 552 17.37 8.85 -13.53
N ALA A 553 16.38 9.33 -12.78
CA ALA A 553 16.13 10.76 -12.61
C ALA A 553 17.23 11.42 -11.76
N PHE A 554 17.64 10.77 -10.68
CA PHE A 554 18.75 11.23 -9.86
C PHE A 554 20.06 11.30 -10.65
N ASP A 555 20.37 10.26 -11.42
CA ASP A 555 21.57 10.21 -12.27
C ASP A 555 21.60 11.32 -13.32
N ALA A 556 20.45 11.57 -13.96
CA ALA A 556 20.31 12.63 -14.94
C ALA A 556 20.52 14.04 -14.32
N LYS A 557 20.05 14.24 -13.09
CA LYS A 557 20.11 15.52 -12.38
C LYS A 557 21.49 15.81 -11.79
N TYR A 558 22.14 14.80 -11.21
CA TYR A 558 23.38 14.99 -10.45
C TYR A 558 24.65 14.50 -11.16
N GLY A 559 24.55 14.08 -12.41
CA GLY A 559 25.72 13.82 -13.27
C GLY A 559 26.62 12.67 -12.84
N ILE A 560 26.12 11.68 -12.10
CA ILE A 560 26.88 10.48 -11.68
C ILE A 560 27.39 9.67 -12.89
N LEU A 561 26.94 10.00 -14.09
CA LEU A 561 27.32 9.40 -15.37
C LEU A 561 28.76 9.61 -15.80
N VAL A 562 29.53 10.48 -15.13
CA VAL A 562 30.91 10.79 -15.53
C VAL A 562 31.90 9.75 -15.01
N ALA A 563 31.57 8.99 -13.94
CA ALA A 563 32.43 7.92 -13.40
C ALA A 563 32.64 6.76 -14.39
N ASP A 564 31.68 6.51 -15.28
CA ASP A 564 31.78 5.47 -16.33
C ASP A 564 32.73 5.84 -17.50
N LEU A 565 33.23 7.09 -17.54
CA LEU A 565 34.12 7.57 -18.58
C LEU A 565 35.62 7.53 -18.18
N GLY A 566 35.95 6.93 -17.04
CA GLY A 566 37.33 6.76 -16.58
C GLY A 566 38.06 8.08 -16.25
N ARG A 567 37.35 9.14 -15.90
CA ARG A 567 37.94 10.40 -15.44
C ARG A 567 37.72 10.55 -13.95
N ASP A 568 38.80 10.70 -13.21
CA ASP A 568 38.77 11.08 -11.80
C ASP A 568 38.05 12.42 -11.65
N LEU A 569 36.89 12.38 -11.03
CA LEU A 569 36.15 13.60 -10.65
C LEU A 569 36.81 14.21 -9.43
N PRO A 570 36.99 15.55 -9.38
CA PRO A 570 37.41 16.20 -8.14
C PRO A 570 36.37 15.95 -7.05
N GLN A 571 36.82 15.55 -5.85
CA GLN A 571 36.02 15.15 -4.69
C GLN A 571 35.14 16.27 -4.06
N ARG A 572 34.74 17.27 -4.81
CA ARG A 572 33.73 18.25 -4.37
C ARG A 572 32.41 17.96 -5.05
N ALA A 573 31.67 17.04 -4.47
CA ALA A 573 30.22 17.00 -4.71
C ALA A 573 29.65 18.37 -4.35
N ALA A 574 29.08 19.08 -5.32
CA ALA A 574 28.29 20.26 -5.05
C ALA A 574 27.24 19.90 -4.00
N LYS A 575 27.08 20.74 -2.97
CA LYS A 575 25.97 20.57 -2.03
C LYS A 575 24.70 20.42 -2.83
N PRO A 576 23.86 19.40 -2.54
CA PRO A 576 22.58 19.27 -3.22
C PRO A 576 21.79 20.57 -3.05
N PRO A 577 21.07 21.02 -4.07
CA PRO A 577 20.21 22.20 -3.95
C PRO A 577 19.21 21.97 -2.81
N GLN A 578 18.93 23.03 -2.07
CA GLN A 578 17.88 23.03 -1.06
C GLN A 578 16.54 22.67 -1.71
N SER A 579 15.68 21.94 -1.02
CA SER A 579 14.37 21.57 -1.57
C SER A 579 13.56 22.83 -1.94
N VAL A 580 12.77 22.74 -3.00
CA VAL A 580 11.88 23.84 -3.44
C VAL A 580 10.96 24.29 -2.28
N GLY A 581 10.65 23.40 -1.33
CA GLY A 581 9.94 23.73 -0.11
C GLY A 581 10.69 24.74 0.78
N GLU A 582 12.02 24.66 0.86
CA GLU A 582 12.84 25.61 1.63
C GLU A 582 12.96 26.96 0.91
N GLU A 583 13.04 26.98 -0.43
CA GLU A 583 13.02 28.22 -1.21
C GLU A 583 11.69 28.95 -1.11
N LEU A 584 10.56 28.23 -1.22
CA LEU A 584 9.23 28.79 -1.04
C LEU A 584 8.97 29.33 0.37
N HIS A 585 9.62 28.76 1.40
CA HIS A 585 9.59 29.30 2.76
C HIS A 585 10.44 30.58 2.90
N ARG A 586 11.56 30.69 2.18
CA ARG A 586 12.39 31.91 2.19
C ARG A 586 11.73 33.08 1.47
N GLU A 587 11.09 32.84 0.33
CA GLU A 587 10.38 33.91 -0.42
C GLU A 587 9.22 34.52 0.36
N LYS A 588 8.59 33.77 1.29
CA LYS A 588 7.51 34.29 2.14
C LYS A 588 7.97 35.19 3.28
N HIS A 589 9.29 35.33 3.49
CA HIS A 589 9.89 36.17 4.53
C HIS A 589 10.73 37.32 3.96
N LEU A 590 10.60 37.64 2.68
CA LEU A 590 11.16 38.88 2.14
C LEU A 590 10.31 40.06 2.65
N PRO A 591 10.91 41.10 3.27
CA PRO A 591 10.16 42.27 3.70
C PRO A 591 9.58 42.99 2.48
N GLU A 592 8.35 43.49 2.63
CA GLU A 592 7.70 44.36 1.64
C GLU A 592 8.64 45.48 1.20
N ALA A 593 8.78 45.65 -0.11
CA ALA A 593 9.56 46.73 -0.69
C ALA A 593 9.02 48.09 -0.20
N PRO A 594 9.85 49.01 0.33
CA PRO A 594 9.39 50.33 0.69
C PRO A 594 8.99 51.10 -0.55
N GLY A 595 7.84 51.77 -0.45
CA GLY A 595 7.26 52.61 -1.50
C GLY A 595 8.23 53.66 -2.03
N VAL A 596 8.13 53.86 -3.33
CA VAL A 596 8.84 54.92 -4.05
C VAL A 596 8.25 56.26 -3.67
N ASP A 597 9.07 57.07 -2.96
CA ASP A 597 8.92 58.53 -3.02
C ASP A 597 10.28 59.25 -2.78
N GLY A 598 10.63 60.05 -3.76
CA GLY A 598 11.30 61.36 -3.69
C GLY A 598 12.81 61.42 -3.39
N ALA A 599 13.55 61.63 -4.47
CA ALA A 599 14.65 62.60 -4.67
C ALA A 599 15.55 63.02 -3.44
N HIS A 600 16.86 62.85 -3.53
CA HIS A 600 17.92 63.84 -3.67
C HIS A 600 19.34 63.27 -3.36
N ARG A 601 20.20 63.49 -4.36
CA ARG A 601 21.64 63.88 -4.37
C ARG A 601 22.54 63.46 -3.20
N GLY A 602 23.67 62.80 -3.55
CA GLY A 602 24.95 63.41 -3.26
C GLY A 602 25.99 62.54 -2.53
N ARG A 603 27.11 62.38 -3.23
CA ARG A 603 28.52 62.25 -2.80
C ARG A 603 29.07 60.90 -2.38
N ALA A 604 30.01 60.53 -3.23
CA ALA A 604 31.11 59.60 -2.99
C ALA A 604 32.06 60.06 -1.86
N VAL A 605 32.57 59.17 -1.04
CA VAL A 605 33.89 59.24 -0.43
C VAL A 605 34.48 57.84 -0.34
N ALA A 606 35.68 57.68 -0.88
CA ALA A 606 36.56 56.53 -0.74
C ALA A 606 37.37 56.67 0.52
N SER A 607 37.76 55.53 1.11
CA SER A 607 39.09 55.29 1.74
C SER A 607 39.07 53.92 2.43
N ASP A 608 39.88 53.01 1.98
CA ASP A 608 41.24 52.67 2.49
C ASP A 608 41.27 51.73 3.70
N GLN A 609 41.88 50.57 3.43
CA GLN A 609 42.87 49.82 4.20
C GLN A 609 42.52 49.28 5.59
N GLN A 610 42.63 48.02 5.85
CA GLN A 610 43.84 47.34 6.36
C GLN A 610 43.51 45.90 6.79
N THR A 611 44.32 44.96 6.32
CA THR A 611 44.51 43.61 6.87
C THR A 611 45.32 43.67 8.17
N PRO A 612 45.15 42.75 9.10
CA PRO A 612 46.29 42.19 9.83
C PRO A 612 46.38 40.67 9.69
N GLN A 613 47.59 40.23 9.40
CA GLN A 613 48.09 38.88 9.60
C GLN A 613 48.32 38.62 11.10
N SER A 614 48.00 37.41 11.57
CA SER A 614 48.75 36.66 12.58
C SER A 614 48.15 35.25 12.61
N GLY A 615 48.83 34.17 12.24
CA GLY A 615 49.82 33.55 13.06
C GLY A 615 49.18 32.56 14.02
N ALA A 616 48.80 31.31 13.55
CA ALA A 616 48.56 30.19 14.45
C ALA A 616 49.14 28.90 13.85
N ARG A 617 49.98 28.24 14.67
CA ARG A 617 50.77 27.03 14.40
C ARG A 617 49.85 25.81 14.14
N PRO A 618 50.34 24.78 13.43
CA PRO A 618 49.60 23.51 13.23
C PRO A 618 49.61 22.71 14.54
N ILE A 619 48.46 22.15 14.86
CA ILE A 619 48.33 21.11 15.90
C ILE A 619 48.59 19.76 15.23
N GLU A 620 49.63 19.07 15.72
CA GLU A 620 49.94 17.69 15.41
C GLU A 620 48.81 16.79 15.95
N VAL A 621 48.29 15.93 15.07
CA VAL A 621 47.35 14.87 15.43
C VAL A 621 48.14 13.57 15.56
N PRO A 622 48.08 12.82 16.66
CA PRO A 622 48.78 11.56 16.82
C PRO A 622 48.12 10.47 15.96
N GLU A 623 48.98 9.61 15.37
CA GLU A 623 48.58 8.41 14.64
C GLU A 623 47.86 7.41 15.58
N PRO A 624 46.86 6.65 15.08
CA PRO A 624 46.21 5.63 15.88
C PRO A 624 47.05 4.34 15.92
N GLU A 625 47.29 3.86 17.13
CA GLU A 625 47.88 2.57 17.46
C GLU A 625 47.22 1.40 16.77
N GLN A 626 48.02 0.55 16.15
CA GLN A 626 47.61 -0.74 15.56
C GLN A 626 47.30 -1.73 16.68
N THR A 627 46.04 -2.02 16.92
CA THR A 627 45.59 -3.14 17.77
C THR A 627 45.67 -4.45 16.96
N ARG A 628 46.52 -5.33 17.43
CA ARG A 628 46.76 -6.70 16.99
C ARG A 628 45.45 -7.52 17.04
N ARG A 629 45.16 -8.24 15.98
CA ARG A 629 44.17 -9.32 15.94
C ARG A 629 44.65 -10.52 16.76
N PRO A 630 43.84 -11.21 17.55
CA PRO A 630 44.19 -12.51 18.08
C PRO A 630 43.97 -13.57 16.99
N SER A 631 45.02 -14.36 16.76
CA SER A 631 45.00 -15.61 15.98
C SER A 631 44.26 -16.69 16.75
N PHE A 632 43.24 -17.27 16.14
CA PHE A 632 42.65 -18.54 16.62
C PHE A 632 43.47 -19.69 16.01
N GLU A 633 44.21 -20.38 16.87
CA GLU A 633 44.80 -21.69 16.61
C GLU A 633 43.69 -22.76 16.62
N ARG A 634 43.71 -23.59 15.59
CA ARG A 634 42.97 -24.86 15.54
C ARG A 634 43.69 -25.87 16.39
N THR A 635 43.05 -26.37 17.42
CA THR A 635 43.39 -27.63 18.04
C THR A 635 42.42 -28.70 17.56
N THR A 636 42.99 -29.66 16.83
CA THR A 636 42.43 -30.99 16.57
C THR A 636 42.73 -31.85 17.78
N GLU A 637 41.73 -32.34 18.43
CA GLU A 637 41.83 -33.58 19.23
C GLU A 637 40.55 -34.39 19.06
N ALA A 638 40.79 -35.57 18.47
CA ALA A 638 39.86 -36.69 18.56
C ALA A 638 40.02 -37.30 19.95
N ASP A 639 38.91 -37.67 20.58
CA ASP A 639 38.83 -38.90 21.37
C ASP A 639 37.41 -39.16 21.88
N GLU A 640 36.99 -40.39 21.55
CA GLU A 640 36.30 -41.41 22.36
C GLU A 640 34.90 -41.15 22.91
N ASN A 641 33.99 -41.85 22.27
CA ASN A 641 32.73 -42.34 22.77
C ASN A 641 32.98 -43.37 23.93
N PRO A 642 32.27 -43.26 25.06
CA PRO A 642 31.70 -44.48 25.60
C PRO A 642 30.29 -44.25 26.16
N LEU A 643 29.34 -45.07 25.72
CA LEU A 643 28.35 -45.76 26.55
C LEU A 643 27.31 -46.44 25.66
N ASP A 644 27.78 -47.62 25.22
CA ASP A 644 26.92 -48.76 24.91
C ASP A 644 26.66 -49.47 26.25
N SER A 645 25.41 -49.51 26.67
CA SER A 645 24.82 -50.61 27.52
C SER A 645 23.52 -50.15 28.17
N GLN A 646 22.43 -50.61 27.68
CA GLN A 646 21.46 -51.46 28.38
C GLN A 646 20.22 -51.67 27.51
N ARG A 647 20.11 -52.88 27.04
CA ARG A 647 18.84 -53.48 26.59
C ARG A 647 18.01 -53.85 27.79
N GLY A 648 16.71 -53.68 27.65
CA GLY A 648 15.77 -54.36 28.58
C GLY A 648 14.38 -53.76 28.53
N GLU A 649 13.49 -54.52 27.89
CA GLU A 649 12.09 -54.78 28.28
C GLU A 649 11.02 -53.74 28.03
N GLU A 650 10.14 -54.16 27.19
CA GLU A 650 8.71 -54.48 27.21
C GLU A 650 7.76 -53.35 26.73
N ALA A 651 7.13 -53.69 25.58
CA ALA A 651 5.97 -52.99 25.02
C ALA A 651 4.68 -53.42 25.79
N PRO A 652 3.73 -52.49 26.04
CA PRO A 652 2.39 -52.87 26.46
C PRO A 652 1.48 -53.15 25.23
N PRO A 653 0.45 -54.01 25.40
CA PRO A 653 -0.35 -54.56 24.29
C PRO A 653 -1.44 -53.63 23.80
N PRO A 654 -2.03 -53.94 22.62
CA PRO A 654 -2.99 -53.06 21.94
C PRO A 654 -4.41 -53.13 22.53
N TRP A 655 -5.11 -52.01 22.51
CA TRP A 655 -6.52 -51.89 22.94
C TRP A 655 -7.43 -52.70 22.00
N ARG A 656 -8.21 -53.60 22.62
CA ARG A 656 -9.32 -54.34 22.00
C ARG A 656 -10.58 -53.47 22.00
N HIS A 657 -11.28 -53.47 20.86
CA HIS A 657 -12.68 -53.08 20.78
C HIS A 657 -13.58 -54.09 21.49
N PRO A 658 -14.68 -53.67 22.16
CA PRO A 658 -15.79 -54.56 22.47
C PRO A 658 -16.82 -54.43 21.33
N GLY A 659 -16.92 -55.45 20.52
CA GLY A 659 -18.05 -55.73 19.67
C GLY A 659 -18.79 -56.97 20.20
N ASP A 660 -20.10 -56.98 19.89
CA ASP A 660 -20.99 -58.11 19.83
C ASP A 660 -21.33 -58.89 21.12
N GLU A 661 -22.58 -58.74 21.45
CA GLU A 661 -23.59 -59.69 21.90
C GLU A 661 -24.87 -58.88 22.20
N GLY A 662 -26.09 -59.08 21.66
CA GLY A 662 -26.76 -60.23 21.23
C GLY A 662 -28.23 -59.86 21.27
N GLU A 663 -28.95 -60.29 20.30
CA GLU A 663 -30.43 -60.17 20.15
C GLU A 663 -31.20 -60.63 21.40
N ALA A 664 -32.27 -59.91 21.75
CA ALA A 664 -33.57 -60.53 22.11
C ALA A 664 -34.70 -59.48 22.25
N ARG A 665 -35.61 -59.52 21.31
CA ARG A 665 -37.08 -59.56 21.37
C ARG A 665 -37.85 -58.85 22.49
N ALA A 666 -38.84 -58.11 21.93
CA ALA A 666 -40.26 -58.04 22.27
C ALA A 666 -40.77 -56.87 23.13
N GLY A 667 -41.58 -56.03 22.52
CA GLY A 667 -43.03 -55.97 22.77
C GLY A 667 -43.47 -54.83 23.72
N ASN A 668 -44.01 -53.89 23.20
CA ASN A 668 -45.31 -53.21 23.20
C ASN A 668 -45.18 -51.79 22.70
#